data_05d988b9667f98365b430671e8252467
#
_entry.id   05d988b9667f98365b430671e8252467
#
_cell.length_a   1.000
_cell.length_b   1.000
_cell.length_c   1.000
_cell.angle_alpha   90.00
_cell.angle_beta   90.00
_cell.angle_gamma   90.00
#
_symmetry.space_group_name_H-M   'P 1'
#
loop_
_entity.id
_entity.type
_entity.pdbx_description
1 polymer ?
#
loop_
_entity_poly.entity_id
_entity_poly.type
_entity_poly.pdbx_seq_one_letter_code
_entity_poly.pdbx_strand_id
1 'polypeptide(L)'
;MQKFEIMKLKYLITSFLLFLCLTIKAQVIEVKGVVIDSINKHPLSFVNIIVNDDGTFGTATDIDGRFCIRSEKDIYRLTCSYVGYNSKSVDIINDDFQGVITMSRNNIELQEVVVDERNNPANRVIDSVSKYRARNNIDNIPSFSYNIYDRMIVTFDTLRITDYELMDIKELVKNNDVMIMETASEVFHKKPNKDKRNIKASIISGMSNPEHFYILDKMQSLNLYDNNIVISQKKYSNPILPSNKSRYYFNLESAIPAAGNDTVFTISFIPRRNNVSNGLKGTLTVHSDCWAIINIKTEPYENDAFPKVMIQQFYEKINDTIWFPKQLNTNLTLLSFGISGNSLVLGGDSQSEQCELIGVGKSFISDIKINEAIDNSVFRGADINVSENSTMKDSEYWNKYRSDGMEERIINTHTFMDSLLKAQGIDLDKMTSSIMNFGENSSVHIGVIDLNLNGIFSYHKANKAYLGLNFNTNEKLSKTLRMNAWGGYFPARKKFNYGGGITFFLNKKTDSNLKLYATRHYYNLGHYGIINSNYNILSSDNIKFNYVKWTTLNDNFFVEISSRFLKIFKAYLRFSLNDINDYNDEARYIIPSIDFKLRAAFGEKHISSSNGLRTYKGANPEIFLTCKRGFSGVLGGEYDFYRLQVQMNMGWEITHFGSSSLMIQAGQTIGYVPTPMLFGIYGNNDGLALYSNACFSTMLINEFFCDRFASVFFSHNFGKIFTFKRLTPELVIDANFGIGSLQTPRYYCGESLKSMDKGYFESGLVLDNIINMMFVKLGFGVYYRYGAYSSDKVADNFAFKVRILFSK
;
A
#
# COMPACT_ATOMS: atom_id res chain seq x y z
N MET A 1 -2.94 75.91 55.17
CA MET A 1 -3.30 75.90 53.72
C MET A 1 -2.16 75.47 52.81
N GLN A 2 -0.95 75.98 52.97
CA GLN A 2 0.19 75.68 52.07
C GLN A 2 0.57 74.12 52.00
N LYS A 3 0.49 73.41 53.07
CA LYS A 3 0.82 71.95 53.13
C LYS A 3 -0.16 71.06 52.29
N PHE A 4 -1.40 71.51 52.19
CA PHE A 4 -2.45 70.79 51.45
C PHE A 4 -2.32 70.95 49.90
N GLU A 5 -1.89 72.09 49.47
CA GLU A 5 -1.63 72.47 48.09
C GLU A 5 -0.40 71.70 47.53
N ILE A 6 0.68 71.57 48.36
CA ILE A 6 1.89 70.84 47.97
C ILE A 6 1.59 69.35 47.86
N MET A 7 0.68 68.81 48.74
CA MET A 7 0.26 67.45 48.71
C MET A 7 -0.58 67.12 47.47
N LYS A 8 -1.50 67.94 47.04
CA LYS A 8 -2.28 67.86 45.82
C LYS A 8 -1.39 67.91 44.57
N LEU A 9 -0.37 68.77 44.57
CA LEU A 9 0.58 68.85 43.44
C LEU A 9 1.45 67.59 43.33
N LYS A 10 1.86 67.00 44.43
CA LYS A 10 2.57 65.66 44.45
C LYS A 10 1.72 64.56 43.90
N TYR A 11 0.46 64.47 44.30
CA TYR A 11 -0.46 63.44 43.77
C TYR A 11 -0.76 63.63 42.28
N LEU A 12 -0.85 64.88 41.83
CA LEU A 12 -1.07 65.18 40.42
C LEU A 12 0.15 64.80 39.56
N ILE A 13 1.36 65.10 40.05
CA ILE A 13 2.63 64.75 39.37
C ILE A 13 2.83 63.25 39.40
N THR A 14 2.51 62.55 40.50
CA THR A 14 2.61 61.11 40.60
C THR A 14 1.58 60.43 39.68
N SER A 15 0.35 60.93 39.63
CA SER A 15 -0.69 60.44 38.70
C SER A 15 -0.35 60.70 37.23
N PHE A 16 0.27 61.81 36.90
CA PHE A 16 0.73 62.15 35.56
C PHE A 16 1.92 61.31 35.13
N LEU A 17 2.88 60.97 36.05
CA LEU A 17 3.97 60.03 35.82
C LEU A 17 3.47 58.63 35.67
N LEU A 18 2.49 58.18 36.46
CA LEU A 18 1.86 56.88 36.32
C LEU A 18 1.10 56.77 34.99
N PHE A 19 0.45 57.84 34.55
CA PHE A 19 -0.25 57.87 33.24
C PHE A 19 0.71 57.86 32.06
N LEU A 20 1.88 58.50 32.21
CA LEU A 20 2.95 58.48 31.18
C LEU A 20 3.58 57.08 31.07
N CYS A 21 3.69 56.31 32.17
CA CYS A 21 4.17 54.92 32.13
C CYS A 21 3.19 53.96 31.50
N LEU A 22 1.88 54.24 31.40
CA LEU A 22 0.85 53.40 30.80
C LEU A 22 0.75 53.56 29.27
N THR A 23 1.48 54.51 28.66
CA THR A 23 1.43 54.80 27.23
C THR A 23 2.60 54.20 26.45
N ILE A 24 3.57 53.52 27.07
CA ILE A 24 4.64 52.80 26.38
C ILE A 24 4.06 51.48 25.85
N LYS A 25 3.44 51.51 24.68
CA LYS A 25 3.22 50.32 23.90
C LYS A 25 4.55 49.94 23.25
N ALA A 26 5.10 48.80 23.58
CA ALA A 26 6.17 48.24 22.76
C ALA A 26 5.61 48.02 21.34
N GLN A 27 6.20 48.71 20.37
CA GLN A 27 5.83 48.57 18.98
C GLN A 27 6.44 47.23 18.51
N VAL A 28 5.59 46.20 18.30
CA VAL A 28 6.03 44.93 17.76
C VAL A 28 6.07 45.06 16.24
N ILE A 29 7.28 44.97 15.68
CA ILE A 29 7.52 44.94 14.24
C ILE A 29 7.15 43.59 13.69
N GLU A 30 6.33 43.51 12.65
CA GLU A 30 5.93 42.27 12.00
C GLU A 30 6.36 42.27 10.53
N VAL A 31 7.30 41.39 10.17
CA VAL A 31 7.83 41.24 8.82
C VAL A 31 7.32 39.89 8.24
N LYS A 32 6.62 39.95 7.11
CA LYS A 32 6.05 38.80 6.42
C LYS A 32 6.53 38.73 4.98
N GLY A 33 6.62 37.52 4.43
CA GLY A 33 6.94 37.32 3.02
C GLY A 33 6.89 35.88 2.58
N VAL A 34 7.27 35.68 1.31
CA VAL A 34 7.39 34.35 0.68
C VAL A 34 8.75 34.27 0.01
N VAL A 35 9.44 33.12 0.18
CA VAL A 35 10.69 32.83 -0.52
C VAL A 35 10.41 31.87 -1.67
N ILE A 36 10.88 32.19 -2.88
CA ILE A 36 10.63 31.43 -4.11
C ILE A 36 11.92 31.12 -4.86
N ASP A 37 11.91 30.05 -5.64
CA ASP A 37 12.96 29.72 -6.61
C ASP A 37 12.96 30.72 -7.78
N SER A 38 14.15 31.18 -8.20
CA SER A 38 14.29 32.16 -9.29
C SER A 38 13.83 31.66 -10.65
N ILE A 39 13.95 30.35 -10.91
CA ILE A 39 13.69 29.75 -12.21
C ILE A 39 12.20 29.37 -12.33
N ASN A 40 11.73 28.50 -11.45
CA ASN A 40 10.39 27.93 -11.57
C ASN A 40 9.32 28.68 -10.75
N LYS A 41 9.72 29.70 -9.98
CA LYS A 41 8.83 30.48 -9.12
C LYS A 41 8.09 29.68 -8.04
N HIS A 42 8.48 28.40 -7.82
CA HIS A 42 7.91 27.61 -6.74
C HIS A 42 8.35 28.12 -5.36
N PRO A 43 7.45 28.09 -4.36
CA PRO A 43 7.81 28.41 -2.99
C PRO A 43 8.92 27.50 -2.47
N LEU A 44 9.89 28.10 -1.76
CA LEU A 44 10.98 27.38 -1.12
C LEU A 44 10.66 27.15 0.36
N SER A 45 10.34 25.93 0.73
CA SER A 45 10.03 25.54 2.10
C SER A 45 11.31 25.44 2.93
N PHE A 46 11.22 25.86 4.18
CA PHE A 46 12.30 25.73 5.18
C PHE A 46 13.60 26.43 4.82
N VAL A 47 13.50 27.55 4.14
CA VAL A 47 14.61 28.48 3.96
C VAL A 47 14.94 29.09 5.32
N ASN A 48 16.18 28.97 5.75
CA ASN A 48 16.65 29.63 6.97
C ASN A 48 16.73 31.14 6.76
N ILE A 49 16.13 31.88 7.64
CA ILE A 49 16.11 33.36 7.62
C ILE A 49 16.74 33.87 8.92
N ILE A 50 17.90 34.50 8.80
CA ILE A 50 18.60 35.15 9.91
C ILE A 50 18.28 36.62 9.86
N VAL A 51 17.95 37.18 11.03
CA VAL A 51 17.62 38.59 11.18
C VAL A 51 18.86 39.36 11.57
N ASN A 52 19.12 40.50 10.87
CA ASN A 52 20.19 41.47 11.18
C ASN A 52 21.61 40.90 11.16
N ASP A 53 21.87 39.75 10.55
CA ASP A 53 23.20 39.09 10.38
C ASP A 53 23.95 38.79 11.70
N ASP A 54 23.35 39.06 12.87
CA ASP A 54 23.99 38.84 14.17
C ASP A 54 23.81 37.41 14.70
N GLY A 55 23.00 36.59 14.01
CA GLY A 55 22.75 35.18 14.33
C GLY A 55 22.02 34.95 15.65
N THR A 56 21.56 36.03 16.33
CA THR A 56 20.88 35.90 17.62
C THR A 56 19.40 35.57 17.50
N PHE A 57 18.80 35.86 16.33
CA PHE A 57 17.39 35.62 16.08
C PHE A 57 17.16 35.26 14.62
N GLY A 58 16.31 34.26 14.38
CA GLY A 58 15.97 33.79 13.04
C GLY A 58 14.68 33.01 13.02
N THR A 59 14.24 32.66 11.81
CA THR A 59 13.10 31.79 11.55
C THR A 59 13.37 30.95 10.32
N ALA A 60 12.47 30.04 10.01
CA ALA A 60 12.47 29.33 8.73
C ALA A 60 11.14 29.56 8.02
N THR A 61 11.14 29.51 6.69
CA THR A 61 9.89 29.52 5.94
C THR A 61 9.07 28.25 6.24
N ASP A 62 7.76 28.40 6.19
CA ASP A 62 6.86 27.25 6.25
C ASP A 62 6.94 26.43 4.95
N ILE A 63 6.08 25.39 4.85
CA ILE A 63 6.08 24.48 3.72
C ILE A 63 5.64 25.15 2.40
N ASP A 64 4.92 26.27 2.48
CA ASP A 64 4.50 27.09 1.36
C ASP A 64 5.46 28.26 1.11
N GLY A 65 6.67 28.23 1.71
CA GLY A 65 7.69 29.25 1.54
C GLY A 65 7.40 30.56 2.25
N ARG A 66 6.36 30.65 3.08
CA ARG A 66 5.96 31.85 3.80
C ARG A 66 6.71 31.96 5.11
N PHE A 67 6.97 33.20 5.54
CA PHE A 67 7.52 33.50 6.85
C PHE A 67 6.82 34.68 7.51
N CYS A 68 6.82 34.67 8.83
CA CYS A 68 6.34 35.77 9.66
C CYS A 68 7.30 35.92 10.84
N ILE A 69 7.95 37.09 10.95
CA ILE A 69 8.89 37.41 12.01
C ILE A 69 8.28 38.54 12.85
N ARG A 70 8.20 38.32 14.16
CA ARG A 70 7.76 39.34 15.12
C ARG A 70 8.93 39.67 16.04
N SER A 71 9.27 40.93 16.16
CA SER A 71 10.38 41.40 16.97
C SER A 71 10.04 42.69 17.70
N GLU A 72 10.56 42.85 18.92
CA GLU A 72 10.54 44.11 19.66
C GLU A 72 11.75 45.00 19.32
N LYS A 73 12.72 44.47 18.53
CA LYS A 73 13.89 45.16 18.03
C LYS A 73 13.74 45.44 16.52
N ASP A 74 14.36 46.51 16.04
CA ASP A 74 14.35 46.89 14.63
C ASP A 74 14.93 45.77 13.76
N ILE A 75 14.22 45.48 12.66
CA ILE A 75 14.62 44.52 11.65
C ILE A 75 15.04 45.34 10.42
N TYR A 76 16.35 45.35 10.11
CA TYR A 76 16.88 46.07 8.97
C TYR A 76 17.43 45.19 7.85
N ARG A 77 17.66 43.87 8.12
CA ARG A 77 18.13 42.90 7.14
C ARG A 77 17.64 41.51 7.41
N LEU A 78 17.29 40.77 6.33
CA LEU A 78 17.01 39.35 6.35
C LEU A 78 18.04 38.64 5.45
N THR A 79 18.72 37.64 5.99
CA THR A 79 19.64 36.79 5.23
C THR A 79 19.04 35.39 5.09
N CYS A 80 18.65 35.04 3.86
CA CYS A 80 18.05 33.75 3.51
C CYS A 80 19.13 32.78 3.06
N SER A 81 19.16 31.55 3.62
CA SER A 81 20.06 30.47 3.21
C SER A 81 19.29 29.16 3.04
N TYR A 82 19.61 28.43 1.99
CA TYR A 82 18.95 27.16 1.67
C TYR A 82 19.91 26.22 0.94
N VAL A 83 19.86 24.92 1.26
CA VAL A 83 20.73 23.91 0.65
C VAL A 83 20.51 23.82 -0.85
N GLY A 84 21.59 23.94 -1.64
CA GLY A 84 21.53 23.98 -3.11
C GLY A 84 21.17 25.33 -3.72
N TYR A 85 21.15 26.40 -2.92
CA TYR A 85 20.89 27.78 -3.36
C TYR A 85 21.98 28.73 -2.86
N ASN A 86 22.18 29.82 -3.59
CA ASN A 86 23.01 30.93 -3.14
C ASN A 86 22.29 31.69 -2.03
N SER A 87 23.02 32.03 -0.95
CA SER A 87 22.48 32.89 0.10
C SER A 87 22.06 34.24 -0.44
N LYS A 88 20.94 34.76 0.04
CA LYS A 88 20.36 36.05 -0.38
C LYS A 88 20.08 36.92 0.80
N SER A 89 20.68 38.11 0.85
CA SER A 89 20.35 39.12 1.83
C SER A 89 19.42 40.19 1.23
N VAL A 90 18.45 40.63 2.00
CA VAL A 90 17.46 41.65 1.64
C VAL A 90 17.41 42.68 2.76
N ASP A 91 17.61 43.95 2.44
CA ASP A 91 17.48 45.05 3.38
C ASP A 91 16.00 45.43 3.55
N ILE A 92 15.53 45.54 4.79
CA ILE A 92 14.18 45.95 5.17
C ILE A 92 14.15 47.43 5.44
N ILE A 93 13.42 48.20 4.64
CA ILE A 93 13.35 49.66 4.74
C ILE A 93 12.12 50.12 5.51
N ASN A 94 11.05 49.31 5.53
CA ASN A 94 9.78 49.61 6.19
C ASN A 94 9.43 48.52 7.21
N ASP A 95 8.88 48.94 8.35
CA ASP A 95 8.47 48.05 9.45
C ASP A 95 7.35 47.07 9.11
N ASP A 96 6.72 47.23 7.95
CA ASP A 96 5.60 46.40 7.44
C ASP A 96 5.94 45.78 6.08
N PHE A 97 7.10 45.12 6.03
CA PHE A 97 7.56 44.42 4.81
C PHE A 97 6.64 43.23 4.48
N GLN A 98 6.02 43.29 3.30
CA GLN A 98 5.30 42.17 2.70
C GLN A 98 5.87 41.94 1.30
N GLY A 99 6.79 41.00 1.16
CA GLY A 99 7.55 40.85 -0.08
C GLY A 99 7.85 39.41 -0.48
N VAL A 100 8.24 39.27 -1.77
CA VAL A 100 8.70 38.01 -2.35
C VAL A 100 10.22 38.06 -2.44
N ILE A 101 10.88 37.09 -1.78
CA ILE A 101 12.34 36.91 -1.83
C ILE A 101 12.65 35.80 -2.82
N THR A 102 13.42 36.10 -3.86
CA THR A 102 13.77 35.12 -4.91
C THR A 102 15.20 34.64 -4.70
N MET A 103 15.40 33.32 -4.59
CA MET A 103 16.73 32.69 -4.45
C MET A 103 17.16 31.99 -5.73
N SER A 104 18.42 32.08 -6.10
CA SER A 104 19.01 31.40 -7.25
C SER A 104 19.66 30.09 -6.84
N ARG A 105 19.50 29.05 -7.67
CA ARG A 105 20.14 27.75 -7.44
C ARG A 105 21.66 27.87 -7.54
N ASN A 106 22.33 27.15 -6.68
CA ASN A 106 23.78 27.00 -6.72
C ASN A 106 24.11 25.71 -7.50
N ASN A 107 24.74 25.84 -8.67
CA ASN A 107 25.16 24.74 -9.53
C ASN A 107 26.46 24.04 -9.04
N ILE A 108 26.90 24.27 -7.83
CA ILE A 108 28.08 23.59 -7.31
C ILE A 108 27.63 22.14 -6.99
N GLU A 109 28.18 21.18 -7.73
CA GLU A 109 28.20 19.78 -7.33
C GLU A 109 28.79 19.72 -5.93
N LEU A 110 28.06 19.13 -4.99
CA LEU A 110 28.52 18.92 -3.62
C LEU A 110 29.86 18.20 -3.70
N GLN A 111 30.96 18.90 -3.46
CA GLN A 111 32.26 18.29 -3.26
C GLN A 111 32.14 17.30 -2.10
N GLU A 112 32.71 16.13 -2.29
CA GLU A 112 32.78 15.09 -1.26
C GLU A 112 33.52 15.66 -0.05
N VAL A 113 32.77 16.20 0.92
CA VAL A 113 33.34 16.72 2.16
C VAL A 113 33.75 15.50 2.97
N VAL A 114 35.05 15.30 3.12
CA VAL A 114 35.63 14.30 4.05
C VAL A 114 35.35 14.80 5.47
N VAL A 115 34.20 14.37 6.02
CA VAL A 115 33.84 14.64 7.41
C VAL A 115 34.55 13.64 8.30
N ASP A 116 35.36 14.13 9.24
CA ASP A 116 35.89 13.28 10.31
C ASP A 116 34.72 12.71 11.14
N GLU A 117 34.46 11.42 10.98
CA GLU A 117 33.32 10.71 11.60
C GLU A 117 33.35 10.80 13.14
N ARG A 118 34.52 10.97 13.76
CA ARG A 118 34.67 10.93 15.22
C ARG A 118 34.11 12.14 15.94
N ASN A 119 34.01 13.31 15.26
CA ASN A 119 33.56 14.58 15.83
C ASN A 119 32.41 15.25 15.08
N ASN A 120 31.68 14.51 14.28
CA ASN A 120 30.57 15.07 13.49
C ASN A 120 29.42 15.56 14.40
N PRO A 121 29.13 16.87 14.44
CA PRO A 121 28.07 17.44 15.30
C PRO A 121 26.67 16.93 14.92
N ALA A 122 26.44 16.60 13.64
CA ALA A 122 25.17 16.03 13.20
C ALA A 122 24.86 14.72 13.91
N ASN A 123 25.88 13.88 14.18
CA ASN A 123 25.69 12.61 14.89
C ASN A 123 25.17 12.81 16.31
N ARG A 124 25.55 13.88 17.01
CA ARG A 124 25.07 14.19 18.36
C ARG A 124 23.58 14.56 18.34
N VAL A 125 23.17 15.32 17.33
CA VAL A 125 21.75 15.69 17.16
C VAL A 125 20.92 14.44 16.86
N ILE A 126 21.38 13.58 15.94
CA ILE A 126 20.67 12.34 15.62
C ILE A 126 20.58 11.38 16.81
N ASP A 127 21.63 11.29 17.64
CA ASP A 127 21.61 10.50 18.88
C ASP A 127 20.53 11.03 19.84
N SER A 128 20.41 12.36 19.95
CA SER A 128 19.38 12.99 20.76
C SER A 128 17.98 12.74 20.22
N VAL A 129 17.75 12.88 18.91
CA VAL A 129 16.48 12.53 18.25
C VAL A 129 16.12 11.06 18.53
N SER A 130 17.09 10.17 18.38
CA SER A 130 16.90 8.74 18.66
C SER A 130 16.52 8.47 20.12
N LYS A 131 17.18 9.13 21.07
CA LYS A 131 16.91 9.00 22.51
C LYS A 131 15.51 9.48 22.86
N TYR A 132 15.06 10.60 22.30
CA TYR A 132 13.74 11.18 22.57
C TYR A 132 12.63 10.64 21.64
N ARG A 133 12.95 9.71 20.75
CA ARG A 133 12.04 9.11 19.78
C ARG A 133 10.73 8.61 20.38
N ALA A 134 10.78 7.90 21.52
CA ALA A 134 9.60 7.35 22.16
C ALA A 134 8.63 8.44 22.67
N ARG A 135 9.17 9.60 23.08
CA ARG A 135 8.38 10.75 23.51
C ARG A 135 7.68 11.45 22.33
N ASN A 136 8.39 11.60 21.23
CA ASN A 136 7.91 12.33 20.06
C ASN A 136 7.07 11.46 19.10
N ASN A 137 7.00 10.15 19.34
CA ASN A 137 6.20 9.23 18.54
C ASN A 137 4.71 9.41 18.86
N ILE A 138 3.95 9.91 17.87
CA ILE A 138 2.51 10.17 17.98
C ILE A 138 1.68 8.91 18.29
N ASP A 139 2.14 7.71 17.86
CA ASP A 139 1.48 6.45 18.18
C ASP A 139 1.58 6.10 19.67
N ASN A 140 2.42 6.80 20.44
CA ASN A 140 2.49 6.70 21.87
C ASN A 140 1.43 7.54 22.61
N ILE A 141 0.74 8.43 21.92
CA ILE A 141 -0.40 9.17 22.48
C ILE A 141 -1.56 8.20 22.70
N PRO A 142 -2.20 8.17 23.89
CA PRO A 142 -3.28 7.23 24.19
C PRO A 142 -4.46 7.31 23.24
N SER A 143 -4.84 8.53 22.83
CA SER A 143 -5.89 8.79 21.85
C SER A 143 -5.73 10.19 21.24
N PHE A 144 -6.07 10.31 19.97
CA PHE A 144 -6.16 11.60 19.30
C PHE A 144 -7.18 11.54 18.16
N SER A 145 -7.69 12.72 17.80
CA SER A 145 -8.50 12.92 16.61
C SER A 145 -8.12 14.20 15.91
N TYR A 146 -8.35 14.26 14.59
CA TYR A 146 -8.09 15.46 13.79
C TYR A 146 -8.94 15.45 12.51
N ASN A 147 -9.10 16.62 11.91
CA ASN A 147 -9.61 16.78 10.56
C ASN A 147 -8.45 16.84 9.57
N ILE A 148 -8.62 16.22 8.40
CA ILE A 148 -7.63 16.26 7.33
C ILE A 148 -8.32 16.61 6.01
N TYR A 149 -7.75 17.59 5.32
CA TYR A 149 -8.10 17.89 3.93
C TYR A 149 -6.92 17.48 3.04
N ASP A 150 -7.18 16.54 2.14
CA ASP A 150 -6.21 16.08 1.15
C ASP A 150 -6.58 16.59 -0.23
N ARG A 151 -5.55 17.03 -0.95
CA ARG A 151 -5.65 17.39 -2.35
C ARG A 151 -4.50 16.79 -3.14
N MET A 152 -4.79 16.19 -4.28
CA MET A 152 -3.81 15.72 -5.26
C MET A 152 -4.11 16.39 -6.59
N ILE A 153 -3.13 17.08 -7.14
CA ILE A 153 -3.15 17.69 -8.46
C ILE A 153 -2.27 16.84 -9.36
N VAL A 154 -2.83 16.35 -10.46
CA VAL A 154 -2.08 15.69 -11.53
C VAL A 154 -1.96 16.67 -12.69
N THR A 155 -0.74 16.94 -13.12
CA THR A 155 -0.42 17.93 -14.18
C THR A 155 0.83 17.52 -14.95
N PHE A 156 1.07 18.17 -16.09
CA PHE A 156 2.32 17.98 -16.82
C PHE A 156 3.40 18.94 -16.30
N ASP A 157 4.64 18.44 -16.16
CA ASP A 157 5.80 19.32 -15.95
C ASP A 157 6.17 20.01 -17.25
N THR A 158 5.63 21.21 -17.44
CA THR A 158 5.80 22.01 -18.66
C THR A 158 7.13 22.76 -18.73
N LEU A 159 7.91 22.78 -17.63
CA LEU A 159 9.18 23.52 -17.57
C LEU A 159 10.26 22.93 -18.49
N ARG A 160 10.11 21.68 -18.86
CA ARG A 160 11.03 20.94 -19.73
C ARG A 160 10.57 20.87 -21.18
N ILE A 161 9.41 21.46 -21.49
CA ILE A 161 8.87 21.46 -22.86
C ILE A 161 9.39 22.71 -23.58
N THR A 162 10.38 22.56 -24.44
CA THR A 162 10.96 23.64 -25.26
C THR A 162 10.41 23.66 -26.68
N ASP A 163 9.83 22.54 -27.14
CA ASP A 163 9.42 22.34 -28.51
C ASP A 163 8.07 22.96 -28.85
N TYR A 164 7.97 23.53 -30.06
CA TYR A 164 6.76 24.17 -30.61
C TYR A 164 5.61 23.18 -30.77
N GLU A 165 5.90 21.90 -30.97
CA GLU A 165 4.92 20.85 -31.26
C GLU A 165 4.09 20.43 -30.01
N LEU A 166 4.54 20.79 -28.77
CA LEU A 166 3.79 20.54 -27.55
C LEU A 166 3.13 21.79 -26.95
N MET A 167 3.03 22.85 -27.74
CA MET A 167 2.35 24.11 -27.33
C MET A 167 0.90 23.82 -26.91
N ASP A 168 0.22 22.87 -27.53
CA ASP A 168 -1.15 22.47 -27.18
C ASP A 168 -1.25 21.94 -25.75
N ILE A 169 -0.30 21.12 -25.27
CA ILE A 169 -0.26 20.62 -23.89
C ILE A 169 0.05 21.76 -22.93
N LYS A 170 1.00 22.64 -23.30
CA LYS A 170 1.38 23.79 -22.48
C LYS A 170 0.23 24.77 -22.32
N GLU A 171 -0.56 24.97 -23.38
CA GLU A 171 -1.75 25.82 -23.35
C GLU A 171 -2.90 25.17 -22.56
N LEU A 172 -3.09 23.86 -22.69
CA LEU A 172 -4.07 23.08 -21.95
C LEU A 172 -3.86 23.17 -20.44
N VAL A 173 -2.59 23.08 -19.97
CA VAL A 173 -2.30 23.13 -18.54
C VAL A 173 -1.99 24.54 -18.01
N LYS A 174 -2.09 25.58 -18.84
CA LYS A 174 -1.86 26.96 -18.43
C LYS A 174 -2.83 27.43 -17.34
N ASN A 175 -4.13 27.15 -17.52
CA ASN A 175 -5.21 27.55 -16.63
C ASN A 175 -5.88 26.37 -15.94
N ASN A 176 -5.59 25.13 -16.32
CA ASN A 176 -6.18 23.90 -15.83
C ASN A 176 -5.09 22.88 -15.52
N ASP A 177 -5.44 21.87 -14.72
CA ASP A 177 -4.64 20.69 -14.51
C ASP A 177 -5.29 19.48 -15.20
N VAL A 178 -4.56 18.35 -15.29
CA VAL A 178 -5.10 17.13 -15.91
C VAL A 178 -6.19 16.50 -15.03
N MET A 179 -5.98 16.49 -13.70
CA MET A 179 -6.94 15.93 -12.76
C MET A 179 -6.69 16.50 -11.37
N ILE A 180 -7.75 16.78 -10.65
CA ILE A 180 -7.70 17.15 -9.24
C ILE A 180 -8.57 16.19 -8.44
N MET A 181 -8.03 15.72 -7.33
CA MET A 181 -8.73 14.93 -6.31
C MET A 181 -8.70 15.67 -4.99
N GLU A 182 -9.83 15.78 -4.32
CA GLU A 182 -9.94 16.41 -3.00
C GLU A 182 -10.75 15.50 -2.05
N THR A 183 -10.32 15.41 -0.79
CA THR A 183 -11.09 14.75 0.27
C THR A 183 -11.07 15.58 1.55
N ALA A 184 -12.18 15.56 2.29
CA ALA A 184 -12.24 16.04 3.66
C ALA A 184 -12.66 14.88 4.57
N SER A 185 -11.84 14.60 5.57
CA SER A 185 -12.01 13.44 6.44
C SER A 185 -11.78 13.78 7.91
N GLU A 186 -12.36 12.99 8.78
CA GLU A 186 -12.13 12.98 10.21
C GLU A 186 -11.42 11.67 10.58
N VAL A 187 -10.31 11.77 11.33
CA VAL A 187 -9.47 10.65 11.70
C VAL A 187 -9.44 10.48 13.20
N PHE A 188 -9.52 9.24 13.65
CA PHE A 188 -9.47 8.85 15.06
C PHE A 188 -8.40 7.79 15.27
N HIS A 189 -7.61 7.98 16.32
CA HIS A 189 -6.63 7.00 16.79
C HIS A 189 -6.84 6.68 18.27
N LYS A 190 -6.69 5.41 18.63
CA LYS A 190 -6.71 4.95 20.05
C LYS A 190 -5.82 3.73 20.20
N LYS A 191 -4.96 3.76 21.22
CA LYS A 191 -4.14 2.58 21.56
C LYS A 191 -4.98 1.38 21.99
N PRO A 192 -4.51 0.14 21.77
CA PRO A 192 -3.44 -0.25 20.85
C PRO A 192 -3.98 -0.35 19.41
N ASN A 193 -3.37 0.35 18.46
CA ASN A 193 -3.54 0.19 16.99
C ASN A 193 -5.00 0.25 16.48
N LYS A 194 -5.86 1.09 17.10
CA LYS A 194 -7.22 1.34 16.62
C LYS A 194 -7.22 2.64 15.80
N ASP A 195 -7.39 2.51 14.50
CA ASP A 195 -7.51 3.62 13.56
C ASP A 195 -8.87 3.62 12.90
N LYS A 196 -9.42 4.82 12.67
CA LYS A 196 -10.65 5.02 11.94
C LYS A 196 -10.58 6.30 11.15
N ARG A 197 -10.96 6.25 9.87
CA ARG A 197 -11.09 7.42 9.01
C ARG A 197 -12.50 7.50 8.45
N ASN A 198 -13.16 8.64 8.62
CA ASN A 198 -14.48 8.91 8.07
C ASN A 198 -14.37 9.98 6.98
N ILE A 199 -14.49 9.61 5.72
CA ILE A 199 -14.49 10.51 4.57
C ILE A 199 -15.86 11.17 4.50
N LYS A 200 -15.91 12.46 4.78
CA LYS A 200 -17.14 13.29 4.81
C LYS A 200 -17.49 13.86 3.43
N ALA A 201 -16.42 14.20 2.68
CA ALA A 201 -16.55 14.77 1.34
C ALA A 201 -15.43 14.29 0.44
N SER A 202 -15.73 14.15 -0.85
CA SER A 202 -14.77 13.73 -1.88
C SER A 202 -15.21 14.22 -3.26
N ILE A 203 -14.24 14.70 -4.06
CA ILE A 203 -14.46 15.10 -5.46
C ILE A 203 -13.23 14.73 -6.29
N ILE A 204 -13.44 14.20 -7.49
CA ILE A 204 -12.40 13.92 -8.48
C ILE A 204 -12.86 14.49 -9.82
N SER A 205 -11.95 15.17 -10.52
CA SER A 205 -12.27 15.70 -11.86
C SER A 205 -12.66 14.58 -12.80
N GLY A 206 -13.87 14.67 -13.38
CA GLY A 206 -14.37 13.72 -14.36
C GLY A 206 -14.78 12.34 -13.81
N MET A 207 -14.85 12.16 -12.49
CA MET A 207 -15.24 10.88 -11.86
C MET A 207 -16.30 11.10 -10.79
N SER A 208 -17.24 10.17 -10.70
CA SER A 208 -18.32 10.20 -9.70
C SER A 208 -18.14 9.17 -8.57
N ASN A 209 -17.24 8.18 -8.75
CA ASN A 209 -17.01 7.14 -7.74
C ASN A 209 -15.99 7.55 -6.69
N PRO A 210 -16.38 7.72 -5.41
CA PRO A 210 -15.50 8.20 -4.35
C PRO A 210 -14.48 7.16 -3.86
N GLU A 211 -14.52 5.92 -4.33
CA GLU A 211 -13.68 4.84 -3.80
C GLU A 211 -12.21 4.95 -4.22
N HIS A 212 -11.90 5.75 -5.23
CA HIS A 212 -10.53 5.87 -5.75
C HIS A 212 -9.59 6.68 -4.85
N PHE A 213 -10.13 7.35 -3.81
CA PHE A 213 -9.33 8.17 -2.88
C PHE A 213 -8.38 7.43 -1.96
N TYR A 214 -8.62 6.14 -1.71
CA TYR A 214 -7.73 5.37 -0.82
C TYR A 214 -6.28 5.32 -1.32
N ILE A 215 -6.03 5.67 -2.58
CA ILE A 215 -4.68 5.75 -3.16
C ILE A 215 -3.87 6.84 -2.45
N LEU A 216 -4.48 7.98 -2.13
CA LEU A 216 -3.81 9.10 -1.47
C LEU A 216 -3.39 8.76 -0.04
N ASP A 217 -4.23 8.04 0.70
CA ASP A 217 -3.98 7.61 2.09
C ASP A 217 -2.75 6.71 2.24
N LYS A 218 -2.29 6.11 1.13
CA LYS A 218 -1.15 5.17 1.11
C LYS A 218 0.17 5.79 0.68
N MET A 219 0.20 7.08 0.31
CA MET A 219 1.40 7.68 -0.28
C MET A 219 2.51 7.86 0.73
N GLN A 220 2.19 8.22 1.98
CA GLN A 220 3.19 8.37 3.04
C GLN A 220 2.63 8.03 4.43
N SER A 221 3.52 7.64 5.34
CA SER A 221 3.20 7.43 6.75
C SER A 221 3.02 8.77 7.45
N LEU A 222 2.01 8.89 8.32
CA LEU A 222 1.85 10.04 9.19
C LEU A 222 2.97 10.12 10.25
N ASN A 223 3.47 8.97 10.68
CA ASN A 223 4.45 8.84 11.75
C ASN A 223 5.86 8.59 11.21
N LEU A 224 6.77 9.53 11.46
CA LEU A 224 8.18 9.44 11.07
C LEU A 224 9.06 8.76 12.12
N TYR A 225 8.55 8.45 13.29
CA TYR A 225 9.29 7.82 14.38
C TYR A 225 9.19 6.30 14.39
N ASP A 226 8.53 5.69 13.41
CA ASP A 226 8.46 4.24 13.24
C ASP A 226 9.79 3.62 12.83
N ASN A 227 9.91 2.31 13.00
CA ASN A 227 11.11 1.57 12.59
C ASN A 227 11.38 1.67 11.09
N ASN A 228 10.32 1.76 10.30
CA ASN A 228 10.40 1.96 8.86
C ASN A 228 9.50 3.12 8.44
N ILE A 229 9.98 3.94 7.53
CA ILE A 229 9.17 4.96 6.87
C ILE A 229 8.49 4.30 5.66
N VAL A 230 7.17 4.40 5.57
CA VAL A 230 6.42 3.84 4.45
C VAL A 230 6.18 4.93 3.41
N ILE A 231 6.63 4.70 2.19
CA ILE A 231 6.40 5.57 1.03
C ILE A 231 5.84 4.69 -0.09
N SER A 232 4.66 5.02 -0.60
CA SER A 232 3.99 4.26 -1.66
C SER A 232 3.95 2.74 -1.39
N GLN A 233 3.55 2.37 -0.16
CA GLN A 233 3.46 0.99 0.37
C GLN A 233 4.79 0.25 0.52
N LYS A 234 5.90 0.84 0.11
CA LYS A 234 7.25 0.28 0.29
C LYS A 234 7.85 0.80 1.58
N LYS A 235 8.48 -0.10 2.34
CA LYS A 235 9.16 0.24 3.60
C LYS A 235 10.61 0.61 3.35
N TYR A 236 11.03 1.71 3.94
CA TYR A 236 12.39 2.24 3.89
C TYR A 236 12.99 2.30 5.27
N SER A 237 14.29 2.03 5.36
CA SER A 237 15.04 2.07 6.62
C SER A 237 15.08 3.49 7.18
N ASN A 238 14.53 3.70 8.36
CA ASN A 238 14.48 5.01 8.98
C ASN A 238 15.89 5.45 9.44
N PRO A 239 16.43 6.59 8.97
CA PRO A 239 17.78 7.06 9.28
C PRO A 239 18.00 7.41 10.77
N ILE A 240 16.94 7.77 11.51
CA ILE A 240 17.05 8.17 12.92
C ILE A 240 17.17 7.00 13.91
N LEU A 241 17.08 5.74 13.44
CA LEU A 241 17.25 4.59 14.32
C LEU A 241 18.71 4.36 14.70
N PRO A 242 18.99 4.02 15.98
CA PRO A 242 20.36 3.68 16.42
C PRO A 242 20.99 2.56 15.58
N SER A 243 20.22 1.54 15.20
CA SER A 243 20.68 0.42 14.35
C SER A 243 21.06 0.83 12.94
N ASN A 244 20.56 1.97 12.46
CA ASN A 244 20.77 2.44 11.09
C ASN A 244 21.81 3.57 10.99
N LYS A 245 22.21 4.17 12.11
CA LYS A 245 23.13 5.31 12.14
C LYS A 245 24.42 5.03 11.36
N SER A 246 25.05 3.87 11.54
CA SER A 246 26.28 3.49 10.83
C SER A 246 26.11 3.32 9.31
N ARG A 247 24.88 3.29 8.82
CA ARG A 247 24.56 3.08 7.40
C ARG A 247 24.32 4.37 6.63
N TYR A 248 24.28 5.50 7.33
CA TYR A 248 24.06 6.82 6.75
C TYR A 248 25.24 7.74 7.00
N TYR A 249 25.45 8.66 6.10
CA TYR A 249 26.20 9.88 6.33
C TYR A 249 25.24 10.97 6.73
N PHE A 250 25.57 11.71 7.79
CA PHE A 250 24.84 12.87 8.25
C PHE A 250 25.77 14.09 8.15
N ASN A 251 25.24 15.23 7.66
CA ASN A 251 25.94 16.49 7.63
C ASN A 251 25.09 17.57 8.29
N LEU A 252 25.69 18.36 9.19
CA LEU A 252 25.04 19.54 9.79
C LEU A 252 25.13 20.72 8.82
N GLU A 253 24.01 21.08 8.21
CA GLU A 253 23.93 22.16 7.24
C GLU A 253 23.84 23.53 7.94
N SER A 254 23.07 23.60 9.03
CA SER A 254 22.91 24.82 9.82
C SER A 254 22.49 24.54 11.26
N ALA A 255 22.80 25.50 12.15
CA ALA A 255 22.30 25.56 13.52
C ALA A 255 21.91 27.01 13.79
N ILE A 256 20.60 27.26 13.99
CA ILE A 256 20.04 28.61 14.14
C ILE A 256 19.44 28.74 15.52
N PRO A 257 19.79 29.80 16.30
CA PRO A 257 19.11 30.09 17.54
C PRO A 257 17.59 30.30 17.33
N ALA A 258 16.81 29.74 18.23
CA ALA A 258 15.36 29.93 18.29
C ALA A 258 14.94 30.59 19.60
N ALA A 259 13.67 30.93 19.74
CA ALA A 259 13.15 31.53 20.96
C ALA A 259 13.39 30.63 22.19
N GLY A 260 13.67 31.23 23.38
CA GLY A 260 13.76 30.49 24.63
C GLY A 260 15.09 29.76 24.87
N ASN A 261 16.22 30.16 24.27
CA ASN A 261 17.50 29.46 24.31
C ASN A 261 17.58 28.14 23.54
N ASP A 262 16.60 27.85 22.69
CA ASP A 262 16.58 26.68 21.84
C ASP A 262 17.41 26.89 20.55
N THR A 263 17.67 25.80 19.86
CA THR A 263 18.38 25.80 18.58
C THR A 263 17.64 24.89 17.59
N VAL A 264 17.56 25.37 16.35
CA VAL A 264 17.03 24.58 15.21
C VAL A 264 18.19 24.10 14.37
N PHE A 265 18.32 22.79 14.25
CA PHE A 265 19.38 22.13 13.48
C PHE A 265 18.82 21.61 12.16
N THR A 266 19.45 21.94 11.04
CA THR A 266 19.16 21.32 9.73
C THR A 266 20.26 20.33 9.40
N ILE A 267 19.86 19.07 9.12
CA ILE A 267 20.78 17.95 8.87
C ILE A 267 20.39 17.33 7.54
N SER A 268 21.37 17.16 6.63
CA SER A 268 21.20 16.32 5.45
C SER A 268 21.66 14.90 5.76
N PHE A 269 21.05 13.92 5.09
CA PHE A 269 21.40 12.52 5.23
C PHE A 269 21.35 11.78 3.89
N ILE A 270 22.30 10.85 3.71
CA ILE A 270 22.41 10.01 2.52
C ILE A 270 22.93 8.61 2.93
N PRO A 271 22.42 7.52 2.33
CA PRO A 271 22.95 6.18 2.61
C PRO A 271 24.40 6.03 2.18
N ARG A 272 25.19 5.28 2.93
CA ARG A 272 26.55 4.86 2.55
C ARG A 272 26.46 3.87 1.38
N ARG A 273 27.28 4.04 0.36
CA ARG A 273 27.38 3.12 -0.78
C ARG A 273 27.55 1.67 -0.28
N ASN A 274 26.80 0.74 -0.86
CA ASN A 274 26.80 -0.70 -0.60
C ASN A 274 26.17 -1.21 0.73
N ASN A 275 25.54 -0.35 1.56
CA ASN A 275 25.09 -0.81 2.88
C ASN A 275 23.57 -0.74 3.12
N VAL A 276 22.77 -0.21 2.21
CA VAL A 276 21.33 -0.05 2.48
C VAL A 276 20.48 -0.40 1.25
N SER A 277 19.91 -1.59 1.25
CA SER A 277 18.74 -1.85 0.46
C SER A 277 17.56 -1.01 1.02
N ASN A 278 16.84 -0.29 0.18
CA ASN A 278 15.74 0.60 0.56
C ASN A 278 16.18 1.76 1.50
N GLY A 279 17.26 2.46 1.15
CA GLY A 279 17.70 3.67 1.84
C GLY A 279 16.92 4.92 1.40
N LEU A 280 16.90 5.92 2.28
CA LEU A 280 16.35 7.25 2.03
C LEU A 280 17.47 8.29 1.99
N LYS A 281 17.34 9.32 1.16
CA LYS A 281 18.15 10.54 1.19
C LYS A 281 17.25 11.75 1.42
N GLY A 282 17.80 12.80 2.02
CA GLY A 282 17.02 14.01 2.26
C GLY A 282 17.59 14.91 3.33
N THR A 283 16.73 15.77 3.86
CA THR A 283 17.03 16.72 4.94
C THR A 283 15.99 16.57 6.04
N LEU A 284 16.41 16.75 7.28
CA LEU A 284 15.55 16.87 8.45
C LEU A 284 15.94 18.09 9.28
N THR A 285 14.95 18.72 9.85
CA THR A 285 15.12 19.86 10.75
C THR A 285 14.66 19.47 12.14
N VAL A 286 15.50 19.68 13.14
CA VAL A 286 15.29 19.26 14.53
C VAL A 286 15.28 20.48 15.43
N HIS A 287 14.29 20.59 16.29
CA HIS A 287 14.23 21.61 17.36
C HIS A 287 14.83 21.04 18.65
N SER A 288 15.66 21.79 19.35
CA SER A 288 16.33 21.32 20.58
C SER A 288 15.35 21.06 21.72
N ASP A 289 14.20 21.73 21.74
CA ASP A 289 13.12 21.37 22.65
C ASP A 289 12.61 19.96 22.34
N CYS A 290 12.84 19.05 23.26
CA CYS A 290 12.52 17.63 23.14
C CYS A 290 13.19 16.91 21.96
N TRP A 291 14.14 17.53 21.25
CA TRP A 291 14.82 16.97 20.08
C TRP A 291 13.84 16.42 19.04
N ALA A 292 12.77 17.18 18.85
CA ALA A 292 11.70 16.82 17.93
C ALA A 292 12.07 17.17 16.49
N ILE A 293 11.70 16.30 15.56
CA ILE A 293 11.71 16.60 14.14
C ILE A 293 10.54 17.56 13.87
N ILE A 294 10.83 18.73 13.37
CA ILE A 294 9.84 19.74 13.00
C ILE A 294 9.58 19.77 11.50
N ASN A 295 10.51 19.22 10.71
CA ASN A 295 10.39 19.11 9.28
C ASN A 295 11.27 17.98 8.75
N ILE A 296 10.79 17.28 7.73
CA ILE A 296 11.58 16.33 6.94
C ILE A 296 11.19 16.44 5.47
N LYS A 297 12.20 16.39 4.59
CA LYS A 297 12.02 16.22 3.14
C LYS A 297 12.89 15.04 2.73
N THR A 298 12.28 14.00 2.17
CA THR A 298 13.01 12.77 1.85
C THR A 298 12.46 12.05 0.64
N GLU A 299 13.33 11.31 -0.03
CA GLU A 299 13.01 10.47 -1.17
C GLU A 299 13.84 9.18 -1.14
N PRO A 300 13.42 8.11 -1.84
CA PRO A 300 14.24 6.92 -2.03
C PRO A 300 15.60 7.25 -2.65
N TYR A 301 16.66 6.62 -2.13
CA TYR A 301 18.02 6.84 -2.62
C TYR A 301 18.24 6.23 -4.03
N GLU A 302 17.66 5.05 -4.27
CA GLU A 302 17.72 4.38 -5.58
C GLU A 302 16.74 5.05 -6.55
N ASN A 303 17.26 5.59 -7.67
CA ASN A 303 16.47 6.28 -8.69
C ASN A 303 15.60 5.35 -9.56
N ASP A 304 15.76 4.01 -9.44
CA ASP A 304 15.10 3.02 -10.29
C ASP A 304 13.67 2.67 -9.83
N ALA A 305 13.21 3.23 -8.72
CA ALA A 305 11.85 3.03 -8.28
C ALA A 305 10.89 3.92 -9.08
N PHE A 306 10.02 3.31 -9.86
CA PHE A 306 8.88 3.99 -10.46
C PHE A 306 7.60 3.64 -9.68
N PRO A 307 6.76 4.62 -9.34
CA PRO A 307 6.94 6.06 -9.51
C PRO A 307 8.01 6.65 -8.58
N LYS A 308 8.70 7.72 -9.03
CA LYS A 308 9.57 8.51 -8.14
C LYS A 308 8.70 9.27 -7.16
N VAL A 309 8.98 9.12 -5.87
CA VAL A 309 8.17 9.72 -4.80
C VAL A 309 9.07 10.52 -3.88
N MET A 310 8.78 11.81 -3.71
CA MET A 310 9.37 12.65 -2.67
C MET A 310 8.28 13.00 -1.67
N ILE A 311 8.56 12.84 -0.38
CA ILE A 311 7.67 13.25 0.71
C ILE A 311 8.27 14.38 1.51
N GLN A 312 7.39 15.23 2.05
CA GLN A 312 7.75 16.31 2.95
C GLN A 312 6.69 16.42 4.05
N GLN A 313 7.12 16.57 5.29
CA GLN A 313 6.21 16.70 6.43
C GLN A 313 6.64 17.86 7.31
N PHE A 314 5.66 18.64 7.75
CA PHE A 314 5.82 19.74 8.68
C PHE A 314 5.05 19.45 9.96
N TYR A 315 5.66 19.77 11.11
CA TYR A 315 5.11 19.57 12.45
C TYR A 315 4.91 20.90 13.15
N GLU A 316 3.83 20.99 13.90
CA GLU A 316 3.51 22.12 14.76
C GLU A 316 3.40 21.65 16.21
N LYS A 317 3.82 22.50 17.14
CA LYS A 317 3.70 22.21 18.57
C LYS A 317 2.28 22.48 19.05
N ILE A 318 1.58 21.46 19.53
CA ILE A 318 0.21 21.55 20.00
C ILE A 318 0.22 21.67 21.51
N ASN A 319 -0.51 22.67 22.06
CA ASN A 319 -0.61 22.97 23.49
C ASN A 319 0.75 23.05 24.19
N ASP A 320 1.77 23.58 23.51
CA ASP A 320 3.16 23.73 23.96
C ASP A 320 3.83 22.44 24.49
N THR A 321 3.29 21.27 24.16
CA THR A 321 3.76 20.00 24.74
C THR A 321 4.13 18.95 23.72
N ILE A 322 3.40 18.83 22.60
CA ILE A 322 3.52 17.71 21.65
C ILE A 322 3.68 18.26 20.22
N TRP A 323 4.72 17.79 19.54
CA TRP A 323 4.89 18.04 18.10
C TRP A 323 4.01 17.08 17.32
N PHE A 324 3.09 17.62 16.51
CA PHE A 324 2.14 16.86 15.72
C PHE A 324 2.22 17.25 14.24
N PRO A 325 2.06 16.32 13.28
CA PRO A 325 2.04 16.67 11.86
C PRO A 325 0.93 17.68 11.55
N LYS A 326 1.28 18.73 10.83
CA LYS A 326 0.35 19.81 10.43
C LYS A 326 0.06 19.78 8.95
N GLN A 327 1.09 19.50 8.14
CA GLN A 327 0.99 19.41 6.70
C GLN A 327 1.90 18.32 6.17
N LEU A 328 1.38 17.58 5.16
CA LEU A 328 2.09 16.51 4.47
C LEU A 328 2.05 16.81 2.98
N ASN A 329 3.21 16.79 2.32
CA ASN A 329 3.31 16.95 0.88
C ASN A 329 3.90 15.71 0.24
N THR A 330 3.42 15.37 -0.95
CA THR A 330 3.90 14.24 -1.74
C THR A 330 4.04 14.69 -3.18
N ASN A 331 5.23 14.58 -3.74
CA ASN A 331 5.46 14.82 -5.17
C ASN A 331 5.75 13.47 -5.84
N LEU A 332 5.04 13.18 -6.91
CA LEU A 332 5.11 11.94 -7.67
C LEU A 332 5.48 12.23 -9.11
N THR A 333 6.38 11.45 -9.71
CA THR A 333 6.45 11.36 -11.18
C THR A 333 5.68 10.11 -11.59
N LEU A 334 4.51 10.31 -12.18
CA LEU A 334 3.59 9.23 -12.56
C LEU A 334 4.00 8.55 -13.87
N LEU A 335 4.36 9.32 -14.88
CA LEU A 335 4.78 8.84 -16.20
C LEU A 335 5.83 9.80 -16.77
N SER A 336 6.81 9.25 -17.47
CA SER A 336 7.75 10.02 -18.28
C SER A 336 7.53 9.66 -19.74
N PHE A 337 7.36 10.66 -20.57
CA PHE A 337 7.20 10.54 -22.02
C PHE A 337 8.41 11.14 -22.72
N GLY A 338 9.03 10.39 -23.62
CA GLY A 338 9.97 10.94 -24.60
C GLY A 338 9.22 11.54 -25.78
N ILE A 339 9.78 12.59 -26.38
CA ILE A 339 9.22 13.24 -27.55
C ILE A 339 9.95 12.69 -28.77
N SER A 340 9.22 12.13 -29.73
CA SER A 340 9.73 11.63 -31.01
C SER A 340 8.83 12.11 -32.12
N GLY A 341 9.20 13.22 -32.77
CA GLY A 341 8.34 13.93 -33.75
C GLY A 341 7.02 14.35 -33.07
N ASN A 342 5.89 14.20 -33.73
CA ASN A 342 4.56 14.58 -33.24
C ASN A 342 3.96 13.56 -32.27
N SER A 343 4.72 12.64 -31.64
CA SER A 343 4.20 11.57 -30.82
C SER A 343 4.89 11.49 -29.46
N LEU A 344 4.09 11.33 -28.39
CA LEU A 344 4.56 10.99 -27.04
C LEU A 344 4.84 9.50 -26.96
N VAL A 345 6.08 9.11 -26.66
CA VAL A 345 6.50 7.72 -26.52
C VAL A 345 6.81 7.44 -25.03
N LEU A 346 6.14 6.46 -24.43
CA LEU A 346 6.40 6.03 -23.05
C LEU A 346 7.85 5.54 -22.89
N GLY A 347 8.63 6.18 -22.00
CA GLY A 347 9.96 5.72 -21.62
C GLY A 347 11.06 6.01 -22.66
N GLY A 348 11.02 7.12 -23.38
CA GLY A 348 12.05 7.54 -24.32
C GLY A 348 13.45 7.66 -23.71
N ASP A 349 14.49 7.44 -24.52
CA ASP A 349 15.90 7.51 -24.11
C ASP A 349 16.25 8.89 -23.50
N SER A 350 17.20 8.89 -22.57
CA SER A 350 17.64 10.04 -21.77
C SER A 350 18.25 11.23 -22.54
N GLN A 351 18.29 11.18 -23.85
CA GLN A 351 18.79 12.26 -24.72
C GLN A 351 17.69 13.06 -25.44
N SER A 352 16.43 12.61 -25.39
CA SER A 352 15.29 13.34 -25.96
C SER A 352 14.63 14.22 -24.90
N GLU A 353 14.03 15.35 -25.30
CA GLU A 353 13.17 16.16 -24.43
C GLU A 353 12.11 15.27 -23.78
N GLN A 354 11.95 15.41 -22.47
CA GLN A 354 11.04 14.58 -21.67
C GLN A 354 9.90 15.44 -21.12
N CYS A 355 8.68 14.98 -21.30
CA CYS A 355 7.52 15.51 -20.62
C CYS A 355 7.13 14.55 -19.48
N GLU A 356 7.04 15.04 -18.26
CA GLU A 356 6.65 14.21 -17.11
C GLU A 356 5.22 14.54 -16.68
N LEU A 357 4.42 13.48 -16.48
CA LEU A 357 3.14 13.59 -15.78
C LEU A 357 3.43 13.48 -14.29
N ILE A 358 3.19 14.57 -13.56
CA ILE A 358 3.49 14.66 -12.13
C ILE A 358 2.21 14.73 -11.29
N GLY A 359 2.28 14.21 -10.08
CA GLY A 359 1.26 14.36 -9.06
C GLY A 359 1.80 15.19 -7.88
N VAL A 360 1.08 16.24 -7.51
CA VAL A 360 1.40 17.10 -6.35
C VAL A 360 0.31 16.95 -5.31
N GLY A 361 0.61 16.19 -4.26
CA GLY A 361 -0.29 15.94 -3.14
C GLY A 361 0.00 16.87 -1.97
N LYS A 362 -1.03 17.47 -1.38
CA LYS A 362 -0.96 18.22 -0.13
C LYS A 362 -2.06 17.76 0.82
N SER A 363 -1.71 17.52 2.08
CA SER A 363 -2.65 17.17 3.14
C SER A 363 -2.51 18.18 4.27
N PHE A 364 -3.60 18.83 4.64
CA PHE A 364 -3.67 19.82 5.71
C PHE A 364 -4.42 19.25 6.90
N ILE A 365 -3.80 19.27 8.08
CA ILE A 365 -4.35 18.75 9.33
C ILE A 365 -4.81 19.90 10.22
N SER A 366 -6.02 19.80 10.72
CA SER A 366 -6.67 20.81 11.58
C SER A 366 -7.46 20.15 12.71
N ASP A 367 -7.91 20.99 13.67
CA ASP A 367 -8.76 20.58 14.79
C ASP A 367 -8.20 19.38 15.58
N ILE A 368 -6.88 19.42 15.85
CA ILE A 368 -6.17 18.34 16.53
C ILE A 368 -6.58 18.31 18.00
N LYS A 369 -7.09 17.16 18.44
CA LYS A 369 -7.50 16.91 19.83
C LYS A 369 -6.70 15.72 20.37
N ILE A 370 -6.01 15.93 21.49
CA ILE A 370 -5.08 14.96 22.09
C ILE A 370 -5.63 14.52 23.44
N ASN A 371 -5.52 13.20 23.73
CA ASN A 371 -5.98 12.57 24.97
C ASN A 371 -7.48 12.72 25.25
N GLU A 372 -8.29 12.90 24.20
CA GLU A 372 -9.74 12.95 24.31
C GLU A 372 -10.31 11.53 24.49
N ALA A 373 -11.37 11.40 25.32
CA ALA A 373 -12.02 10.11 25.53
C ALA A 373 -12.81 9.70 24.27
N ILE A 374 -12.25 8.82 23.45
CA ILE A 374 -12.91 8.29 22.26
C ILE A 374 -13.64 7.00 22.61
N ASP A 375 -14.95 6.94 22.34
CA ASP A 375 -15.74 5.73 22.55
C ASP A 375 -15.31 4.60 21.60
N ASN A 376 -15.28 3.37 22.09
CA ASN A 376 -14.88 2.21 21.32
C ASN A 376 -15.86 1.88 20.15
N SER A 377 -17.09 2.38 20.20
CA SER A 377 -18.06 2.21 19.12
C SER A 377 -17.61 2.88 17.81
N VAL A 378 -16.83 3.97 17.89
CA VAL A 378 -16.26 4.68 16.74
C VAL A 378 -15.43 3.73 15.86
N PHE A 379 -14.70 2.78 16.47
CA PHE A 379 -13.81 1.86 15.76
C PHE A 379 -14.51 0.59 15.22
N ARG A 380 -15.84 0.49 15.35
CA ARG A 380 -16.58 -0.65 14.80
C ARG A 380 -16.67 -0.58 13.26
N GLY A 381 -16.75 -1.75 12.62
CA GLY A 381 -16.88 -1.88 11.17
C GLY A 381 -15.56 -1.63 10.41
N ALA A 382 -15.64 -1.08 9.21
CA ALA A 382 -14.48 -0.84 8.33
C ALA A 382 -13.54 0.22 8.91
N ASP A 383 -12.25 0.19 8.51
CA ASP A 383 -11.24 1.17 8.94
C ASP A 383 -11.46 2.53 8.31
N ILE A 384 -11.93 2.53 7.06
CA ILE A 384 -12.32 3.74 6.33
C ILE A 384 -13.80 3.64 5.99
N ASN A 385 -14.56 4.64 6.37
CA ASN A 385 -15.96 4.81 5.96
C ASN A 385 -16.08 5.97 4.99
N VAL A 386 -16.70 5.74 3.86
CA VAL A 386 -17.07 6.79 2.91
C VAL A 386 -18.54 7.12 3.11
N SER A 387 -18.85 8.38 3.42
CA SER A 387 -20.23 8.84 3.61
C SER A 387 -21.01 8.73 2.30
N GLU A 388 -22.26 8.32 2.36
CA GLU A 388 -23.12 8.16 1.18
C GLU A 388 -23.28 9.47 0.38
N ASN A 389 -23.25 10.62 1.07
CA ASN A 389 -23.36 11.95 0.47
C ASN A 389 -21.97 12.62 0.28
N SER A 390 -20.88 11.86 0.23
CA SER A 390 -19.51 12.41 0.15
C SER A 390 -19.28 13.17 -1.16
N THR A 391 -19.89 12.78 -2.25
CA THR A 391 -19.74 13.41 -3.58
C THR A 391 -20.74 14.53 -3.85
N MET A 392 -21.68 14.80 -2.91
CA MET A 392 -22.78 15.77 -3.09
C MET A 392 -22.51 17.11 -2.38
N LYS A 393 -21.24 17.42 -2.04
CA LYS A 393 -20.91 18.67 -1.36
C LYS A 393 -20.76 19.80 -2.36
N ASP A 394 -21.32 20.97 -1.98
CA ASP A 394 -21.29 22.20 -2.78
C ASP A 394 -19.95 22.96 -2.69
N SER A 395 -19.80 23.98 -3.49
CA SER A 395 -18.59 24.83 -3.52
C SER A 395 -18.36 25.55 -2.19
N GLU A 396 -19.44 25.93 -1.46
CA GLU A 396 -19.32 26.60 -0.16
C GLU A 396 -18.67 25.68 0.90
N TYR A 397 -19.00 24.38 0.86
CA TYR A 397 -18.35 23.38 1.72
C TYR A 397 -16.85 23.29 1.45
N TRP A 398 -16.43 23.29 0.17
CA TRP A 398 -15.04 23.16 -0.22
C TRP A 398 -14.22 24.43 0.05
N ASN A 399 -14.80 25.61 -0.07
CA ASN A 399 -14.14 26.89 0.17
C ASN A 399 -13.58 27.02 1.60
N LYS A 400 -14.13 26.26 2.57
CA LYS A 400 -13.60 26.20 3.94
C LYS A 400 -12.18 25.63 4.02
N TYR A 401 -11.80 24.79 3.04
CA TYR A 401 -10.54 24.06 3.01
C TYR A 401 -9.53 24.65 2.03
N ARG A 402 -10.00 25.35 0.99
CA ARG A 402 -9.18 25.89 -0.09
C ARG A 402 -8.66 27.27 0.29
N SER A 403 -7.65 27.36 1.17
CA SER A 403 -7.12 28.63 1.70
C SER A 403 -5.84 29.12 1.02
N ASP A 404 -5.31 28.43 0.02
CA ASP A 404 -4.00 28.69 -0.59
C ASP A 404 -4.04 29.47 -1.93
N GLY A 405 -5.20 30.10 -2.26
CA GLY A 405 -5.35 30.93 -3.44
C GLY A 405 -5.49 30.14 -4.77
N MET A 406 -5.70 28.83 -4.72
CA MET A 406 -5.87 27.99 -5.91
C MET A 406 -7.33 27.70 -6.28
N GLU A 407 -8.29 28.34 -5.62
CA GLU A 407 -9.73 28.05 -5.78
C GLU A 407 -10.20 28.12 -7.23
N GLU A 408 -9.85 29.19 -7.95
CA GLU A 408 -10.26 29.41 -9.33
C GLU A 408 -9.71 28.31 -10.27
N ARG A 409 -8.41 27.97 -10.13
CA ARG A 409 -7.76 26.92 -10.93
C ARG A 409 -8.38 25.54 -10.68
N ILE A 410 -8.72 25.23 -9.43
CA ILE A 410 -9.37 23.99 -9.04
C ILE A 410 -10.76 23.87 -9.69
N ILE A 411 -11.58 24.92 -9.60
CA ILE A 411 -12.93 24.97 -10.20
C ILE A 411 -12.85 24.86 -11.72
N ASN A 412 -11.93 25.58 -12.33
CA ASN A 412 -11.71 25.54 -13.78
C ASN A 412 -11.32 24.13 -14.24
N THR A 413 -10.44 23.44 -13.51
CA THR A 413 -10.01 22.08 -13.84
C THR A 413 -11.17 21.10 -13.76
N HIS A 414 -12.00 21.14 -12.70
CA HIS A 414 -13.17 20.26 -12.59
C HIS A 414 -14.13 20.48 -13.76
N THR A 415 -14.47 21.75 -14.04
CA THR A 415 -15.40 22.10 -15.12
C THR A 415 -14.85 21.73 -16.50
N PHE A 416 -13.57 21.97 -16.74
CA PHE A 416 -12.90 21.64 -17.98
C PHE A 416 -12.87 20.13 -18.24
N MET A 417 -12.47 19.34 -17.23
CA MET A 417 -12.39 17.88 -17.36
C MET A 417 -13.76 17.26 -17.56
N ASP A 418 -14.79 17.69 -16.83
CA ASP A 418 -16.17 17.23 -17.04
C ASP A 418 -16.67 17.52 -18.46
N SER A 419 -16.34 18.69 -19.00
CA SER A 419 -16.71 19.10 -20.36
C SER A 419 -15.95 18.30 -21.42
N LEU A 420 -14.63 18.14 -21.24
CA LEU A 420 -13.75 17.40 -22.16
C LEU A 420 -14.16 15.93 -22.27
N LEU A 421 -14.38 15.28 -21.15
CA LEU A 421 -14.75 13.85 -21.10
C LEU A 421 -16.12 13.61 -21.71
N LYS A 422 -17.09 14.51 -21.47
CA LYS A 422 -18.41 14.47 -22.12
C LYS A 422 -18.30 14.65 -23.64
N ALA A 423 -17.50 15.61 -24.10
CA ALA A 423 -17.29 15.87 -25.52
C ALA A 423 -16.66 14.69 -26.25
N GLN A 424 -15.71 13.99 -25.59
CA GLN A 424 -15.04 12.82 -26.14
C GLN A 424 -15.80 11.51 -25.91
N GLY A 425 -16.89 11.50 -25.16
CA GLY A 425 -17.63 10.29 -24.81
C GLY A 425 -16.85 9.34 -23.91
N ILE A 426 -15.84 9.85 -23.17
CA ILE A 426 -14.99 9.07 -22.26
C ILE A 426 -15.63 9.03 -20.88
N ASP A 427 -15.75 7.84 -20.31
CA ASP A 427 -16.25 7.59 -18.96
C ASP A 427 -15.08 7.00 -18.13
N LEU A 428 -14.43 7.86 -17.35
CA LEU A 428 -13.28 7.45 -16.51
C LEU A 428 -13.69 6.46 -15.41
N ASP A 429 -14.88 6.56 -14.85
CA ASP A 429 -15.38 5.61 -13.85
C ASP A 429 -15.48 4.20 -14.45
N LYS A 430 -15.95 4.07 -15.69
CA LYS A 430 -15.99 2.79 -16.39
C LYS A 430 -14.58 2.28 -16.71
N MET A 431 -13.71 3.14 -17.20
CA MET A 431 -12.35 2.75 -17.53
C MET A 431 -11.59 2.26 -16.29
N THR A 432 -11.65 3.01 -15.20
CA THR A 432 -10.97 2.66 -13.95
C THR A 432 -11.55 1.40 -13.32
N SER A 433 -12.89 1.28 -13.28
CA SER A 433 -13.54 0.07 -12.79
C SER A 433 -13.23 -1.15 -13.65
N SER A 434 -13.07 -0.98 -14.97
CA SER A 434 -12.68 -2.07 -15.87
C SER A 434 -11.24 -2.53 -15.60
N ILE A 435 -10.30 -1.60 -15.42
CA ILE A 435 -8.90 -1.92 -15.08
C ILE A 435 -8.83 -2.63 -13.72
N MET A 436 -9.54 -2.14 -12.71
CA MET A 436 -9.57 -2.77 -11.38
C MET A 436 -10.20 -4.17 -11.43
N ASN A 437 -11.32 -4.34 -12.14
CA ASN A 437 -11.97 -5.66 -12.29
C ASN A 437 -11.11 -6.63 -13.11
N PHE A 438 -10.37 -6.15 -14.11
CA PHE A 438 -9.40 -6.98 -14.82
C PHE A 438 -8.29 -7.45 -13.86
N GLY A 439 -7.73 -6.55 -13.04
CA GLY A 439 -6.68 -6.89 -12.08
C GLY A 439 -7.15 -7.82 -10.95
N GLU A 440 -8.34 -7.56 -10.39
CA GLU A 440 -8.86 -8.34 -9.25
C GLU A 440 -9.55 -9.65 -9.66
N ASN A 441 -10.36 -9.61 -10.72
CA ASN A 441 -11.27 -10.70 -11.10
C ASN A 441 -10.98 -11.29 -12.48
N SER A 442 -10.00 -10.75 -13.23
CA SER A 442 -9.73 -11.09 -14.62
C SER A 442 -11.00 -11.02 -15.50
N SER A 443 -11.81 -9.98 -15.32
CA SER A 443 -13.08 -9.84 -16.00
C SER A 443 -13.18 -8.52 -16.78
N VAL A 444 -13.89 -8.57 -17.92
CA VAL A 444 -14.17 -7.45 -18.81
C VAL A 444 -15.66 -7.15 -18.79
N HIS A 445 -16.01 -5.88 -18.60
CA HIS A 445 -17.39 -5.40 -18.58
C HIS A 445 -17.98 -5.26 -19.98
N ILE A 446 -19.09 -5.93 -20.25
CA ILE A 446 -19.88 -5.84 -21.49
C ILE A 446 -21.34 -5.52 -21.13
N GLY A 447 -21.66 -4.24 -21.03
CA GLY A 447 -23.01 -3.80 -20.63
C GLY A 447 -23.40 -4.24 -19.22
N VAL A 448 -24.42 -5.11 -19.09
CA VAL A 448 -24.92 -5.66 -17.82
C VAL A 448 -24.25 -6.99 -17.44
N ILE A 449 -23.31 -7.45 -18.24
CA ILE A 449 -22.60 -8.74 -18.10
C ILE A 449 -21.11 -8.50 -18.02
N ASP A 450 -20.44 -9.28 -17.17
CA ASP A 450 -18.98 -9.35 -17.06
C ASP A 450 -18.52 -10.67 -17.66
N LEU A 451 -17.66 -10.62 -18.68
CA LEU A 451 -16.95 -11.78 -19.23
C LEU A 451 -15.72 -12.07 -18.37
N ASN A 452 -15.68 -13.21 -17.72
CA ASN A 452 -14.53 -13.65 -16.93
C ASN A 452 -13.54 -14.43 -17.80
N LEU A 453 -12.33 -13.90 -17.92
CA LEU A 453 -11.29 -14.46 -18.80
C LEU A 453 -10.65 -15.73 -18.24
N ASN A 454 -10.78 -15.99 -16.94
CA ASN A 454 -10.24 -17.21 -16.30
C ASN A 454 -10.86 -18.50 -16.83
N GLY A 455 -12.03 -18.44 -17.47
CA GLY A 455 -12.76 -19.58 -17.98
C GLY A 455 -12.62 -19.80 -19.50
N ILE A 456 -11.84 -18.97 -20.22
CA ILE A 456 -11.78 -19.07 -21.68
C ILE A 456 -10.89 -20.23 -22.13
N PHE A 457 -9.70 -20.34 -21.54
CA PHE A 457 -8.74 -21.38 -21.89
C PHE A 457 -8.06 -21.92 -20.64
N SER A 458 -7.93 -23.25 -20.56
CA SER A 458 -7.02 -23.89 -19.63
C SER A 458 -6.46 -25.18 -20.22
N TYR A 459 -5.32 -25.64 -19.70
CA TYR A 459 -4.71 -26.90 -20.08
C TYR A 459 -4.53 -27.76 -18.84
N HIS A 460 -5.02 -29.01 -18.89
CA HIS A 460 -4.86 -30.00 -17.84
C HIS A 460 -4.18 -31.22 -18.41
N LYS A 461 -3.14 -31.73 -17.78
CA LYS A 461 -2.43 -32.90 -18.27
C LYS A 461 -3.38 -34.09 -18.50
N ALA A 462 -4.28 -34.32 -17.55
CA ALA A 462 -5.28 -35.41 -17.61
C ALA A 462 -6.35 -35.22 -18.68
N ASN A 463 -6.85 -33.99 -18.88
CA ASN A 463 -8.02 -33.70 -19.71
C ASN A 463 -7.64 -32.92 -21.00
N LYS A 464 -6.35 -32.56 -21.17
CA LYS A 464 -5.81 -31.71 -22.25
C LYS A 464 -6.43 -30.32 -22.27
N ALA A 465 -6.59 -29.75 -23.47
CA ALA A 465 -7.12 -28.39 -23.62
C ALA A 465 -8.61 -28.29 -23.26
N TYR A 466 -8.95 -27.19 -22.60
CA TYR A 466 -10.31 -26.75 -22.32
C TYR A 466 -10.56 -25.40 -22.97
N LEU A 467 -11.71 -25.23 -23.62
CA LEU A 467 -12.19 -23.99 -24.19
C LEU A 467 -13.59 -23.72 -23.64
N GLY A 468 -13.79 -22.55 -23.09
CA GLY A 468 -15.08 -22.19 -22.45
C GLY A 468 -15.34 -20.69 -22.40
N LEU A 469 -16.48 -20.36 -21.84
CA LEU A 469 -16.91 -18.99 -21.54
C LEU A 469 -17.47 -18.95 -20.12
N ASN A 470 -17.30 -17.81 -19.45
CA ASN A 470 -17.80 -17.59 -18.10
C ASN A 470 -18.33 -16.16 -17.98
N PHE A 471 -19.60 -16.01 -17.66
CA PHE A 471 -20.33 -14.77 -17.58
C PHE A 471 -20.88 -14.57 -16.16
N ASN A 472 -20.80 -13.33 -15.69
CA ASN A 472 -21.49 -12.86 -14.49
C ASN A 472 -22.37 -11.68 -14.85
N THR A 473 -23.51 -11.53 -14.21
CA THR A 473 -24.23 -10.26 -14.24
C THR A 473 -23.54 -9.26 -13.33
N ASN A 474 -23.64 -7.96 -13.59
CA ASN A 474 -23.01 -6.93 -12.77
C ASN A 474 -24.04 -6.03 -12.06
N GLU A 475 -23.56 -5.02 -11.35
CA GLU A 475 -24.40 -4.12 -10.55
C GLU A 475 -25.36 -3.24 -11.37
N LYS A 476 -25.13 -3.11 -12.68
CA LYS A 476 -26.07 -2.41 -13.59
C LYS A 476 -27.39 -3.17 -13.74
N LEU A 477 -27.35 -4.50 -13.66
CA LEU A 477 -28.54 -5.32 -13.67
C LEU A 477 -29.20 -5.35 -12.29
N SER A 478 -28.43 -5.61 -11.23
CA SER A 478 -28.95 -5.64 -9.85
C SER A 478 -27.82 -5.42 -8.84
N LYS A 479 -28.07 -4.58 -7.82
CA LYS A 479 -27.17 -4.37 -6.69
C LYS A 479 -27.26 -5.46 -5.62
N THR A 480 -28.32 -6.27 -5.62
CA THR A 480 -28.58 -7.30 -4.60
C THR A 480 -28.47 -8.72 -5.11
N LEU A 481 -28.48 -8.91 -6.43
CA LEU A 481 -28.48 -10.20 -7.09
C LEU A 481 -27.36 -10.28 -8.12
N ARG A 482 -26.56 -11.34 -8.11
CA ARG A 482 -25.62 -11.69 -9.17
C ARG A 482 -25.91 -13.08 -9.68
N MET A 483 -26.02 -13.25 -10.97
CA MET A 483 -26.12 -14.53 -11.64
C MET A 483 -24.80 -14.85 -12.32
N ASN A 484 -24.37 -16.12 -12.25
CA ASN A 484 -23.19 -16.64 -12.93
C ASN A 484 -23.63 -17.80 -13.84
N ALA A 485 -23.06 -17.87 -15.04
CA ALA A 485 -23.19 -19.01 -15.93
C ALA A 485 -21.87 -19.21 -16.66
N TRP A 486 -21.40 -20.45 -16.70
CA TRP A 486 -20.20 -20.82 -17.44
C TRP A 486 -20.37 -22.18 -18.10
N GLY A 487 -19.63 -22.36 -19.18
CA GLY A 487 -19.60 -23.63 -19.89
C GLY A 487 -18.41 -23.73 -20.81
N GLY A 488 -17.95 -24.94 -21.05
CA GLY A 488 -16.85 -25.20 -21.96
C GLY A 488 -16.69 -26.67 -22.30
N TYR A 489 -15.78 -26.96 -23.19
CA TYR A 489 -15.60 -28.27 -23.84
C TYR A 489 -14.16 -28.73 -23.73
N PHE A 490 -14.01 -30.02 -23.42
CA PHE A 490 -12.74 -30.76 -23.50
C PHE A 490 -12.70 -31.60 -24.77
N PRO A 491 -12.03 -31.16 -25.84
CA PRO A 491 -12.01 -31.93 -27.12
C PRO A 491 -11.45 -33.35 -26.95
N ALA A 492 -10.40 -33.51 -26.15
CA ALA A 492 -9.77 -34.79 -25.93
C ALA A 492 -10.66 -35.82 -25.18
N ARG A 493 -11.58 -35.34 -24.33
CA ARG A 493 -12.51 -36.15 -23.56
C ARG A 493 -13.89 -36.24 -24.21
N LYS A 494 -14.16 -35.38 -25.22
CA LYS A 494 -15.49 -35.23 -25.85
C LYS A 494 -16.60 -34.99 -24.83
N LYS A 495 -16.31 -34.20 -23.77
CA LYS A 495 -17.21 -33.90 -22.66
C LYS A 495 -17.35 -32.39 -22.44
N PHE A 496 -18.55 -31.98 -22.02
CA PHE A 496 -18.84 -30.60 -21.61
C PHE A 496 -18.73 -30.46 -20.09
N ASN A 497 -18.14 -29.36 -19.64
CA ASN A 497 -18.26 -28.85 -18.29
C ASN A 497 -19.14 -27.62 -18.32
N TYR A 498 -20.01 -27.48 -17.36
CA TYR A 498 -20.89 -26.32 -17.24
C TYR A 498 -21.29 -26.12 -15.79
N GLY A 499 -21.77 -24.94 -15.53
CA GLY A 499 -22.33 -24.61 -14.22
C GLY A 499 -22.89 -23.21 -14.19
N GLY A 500 -23.56 -22.94 -13.11
CA GLY A 500 -24.10 -21.63 -12.86
C GLY A 500 -24.74 -21.53 -11.49
N GLY A 501 -25.11 -20.33 -11.16
CA GLY A 501 -25.74 -20.09 -9.87
C GLY A 501 -26.14 -18.65 -9.65
N ILE A 502 -26.69 -18.43 -8.47
CA ILE A 502 -27.23 -17.16 -8.03
C ILE A 502 -26.59 -16.81 -6.69
N THR A 503 -26.18 -15.56 -6.58
CA THR A 503 -25.67 -14.97 -5.33
C THR A 503 -26.57 -13.82 -4.92
N PHE A 504 -27.15 -13.91 -3.74
CA PHE A 504 -27.91 -12.85 -3.10
C PHE A 504 -27.01 -12.13 -2.10
N PHE A 505 -26.81 -10.82 -2.25
CA PHE A 505 -26.08 -9.99 -1.31
C PHE A 505 -27.02 -9.52 -0.20
N LEU A 506 -26.97 -10.18 0.97
CA LEU A 506 -27.84 -9.91 2.10
C LEU A 506 -27.45 -8.62 2.83
N ASN A 507 -26.15 -8.39 2.99
CA ASN A 507 -25.61 -7.18 3.60
C ASN A 507 -24.20 -6.88 3.04
N LYS A 508 -24.09 -5.81 2.28
CA LYS A 508 -22.82 -5.40 1.67
C LYS A 508 -21.78 -4.93 2.70
N LYS A 509 -22.21 -4.34 3.83
CA LYS A 509 -21.30 -3.83 4.88
C LYS A 509 -20.63 -4.96 5.67
N THR A 510 -21.26 -6.10 5.80
CA THR A 510 -20.74 -7.31 6.46
C THR A 510 -20.31 -8.39 5.48
N ASP A 511 -20.32 -8.09 4.18
CA ASP A 511 -20.03 -9.04 3.10
C ASP A 511 -20.82 -10.36 3.31
N SER A 512 -22.13 -10.21 3.67
CA SER A 512 -23.03 -11.33 3.91
C SER A 512 -23.75 -11.70 2.63
N ASN A 513 -23.66 -12.98 2.24
CA ASN A 513 -24.31 -13.44 1.01
C ASN A 513 -24.83 -14.88 1.14
N LEU A 514 -25.85 -15.17 0.31
CA LEU A 514 -26.41 -16.50 0.11
C LEU A 514 -26.13 -16.91 -1.34
N LYS A 515 -25.55 -18.11 -1.55
CA LYS A 515 -25.23 -18.65 -2.86
C LYS A 515 -25.94 -19.96 -3.09
N LEU A 516 -26.47 -20.11 -4.31
CA LEU A 516 -27.09 -21.33 -4.83
C LEU A 516 -26.38 -21.68 -6.14
N TYR A 517 -25.72 -22.84 -6.21
CA TYR A 517 -24.92 -23.22 -7.36
C TYR A 517 -25.15 -24.66 -7.75
N ALA A 518 -25.15 -24.91 -9.06
CA ALA A 518 -25.10 -26.24 -9.65
C ALA A 518 -23.98 -26.30 -10.69
N THR A 519 -23.12 -27.33 -10.61
CA THR A 519 -21.95 -27.43 -11.48
C THR A 519 -21.67 -28.86 -11.88
N ARG A 520 -21.25 -29.07 -13.14
CA ARG A 520 -20.65 -30.30 -13.64
C ARG A 520 -19.23 -29.96 -14.08
N HIS A 521 -18.26 -30.49 -13.30
CA HIS A 521 -16.87 -30.11 -13.53
C HIS A 521 -15.89 -31.24 -13.16
N TYR A 522 -14.76 -31.29 -13.87
CA TYR A 522 -13.66 -32.16 -13.49
C TYR A 522 -12.89 -31.60 -12.32
N TYR A 523 -12.79 -32.40 -11.25
CA TYR A 523 -11.97 -32.09 -10.09
C TYR A 523 -10.73 -32.97 -10.06
N ASN A 524 -9.65 -32.41 -9.52
CA ASN A 524 -8.41 -33.13 -9.30
C ASN A 524 -8.56 -34.13 -8.14
N LEU A 525 -8.14 -35.37 -8.33
CA LEU A 525 -8.20 -36.41 -7.30
C LEU A 525 -7.47 -35.99 -6.03
N GLY A 526 -8.08 -36.13 -4.88
CA GLY A 526 -7.50 -35.76 -3.59
C GLY A 526 -7.55 -34.26 -3.25
N HIS A 527 -8.16 -33.43 -4.10
CA HIS A 527 -8.19 -31.97 -3.91
C HIS A 527 -9.59 -31.39 -3.64
N TYR A 528 -10.53 -32.23 -3.29
CA TYR A 528 -11.87 -31.82 -2.88
C TYR A 528 -11.82 -31.01 -1.57
N GLY A 529 -12.36 -29.79 -1.57
CA GLY A 529 -12.49 -28.98 -0.36
C GLY A 529 -11.23 -28.23 0.08
N ILE A 530 -10.28 -27.99 -0.83
CA ILE A 530 -9.12 -27.14 -0.53
C ILE A 530 -9.56 -25.69 -0.33
N ILE A 531 -8.89 -25.08 0.65
CA ILE A 531 -9.29 -23.88 1.35
C ILE A 531 -9.31 -22.64 0.44
N ASN A 532 -8.56 -22.61 -0.64
CA ASN A 532 -8.46 -21.41 -1.43
C ASN A 532 -8.20 -21.65 -2.91
N SER A 533 -9.12 -21.23 -3.72
CA SER A 533 -8.84 -20.99 -5.13
C SER A 533 -9.66 -19.80 -5.62
N ASN A 534 -9.20 -18.61 -5.32
CA ASN A 534 -9.51 -17.54 -6.23
C ASN A 534 -8.68 -17.80 -7.48
N TYR A 535 -9.29 -18.49 -8.45
CA TYR A 535 -8.71 -18.68 -9.76
C TYR A 535 -8.53 -17.29 -10.40
N ASN A 536 -7.30 -16.80 -10.39
CA ASN A 536 -6.90 -15.65 -11.16
C ASN A 536 -5.89 -16.12 -12.21
N ILE A 537 -6.12 -15.86 -13.49
CA ILE A 537 -5.25 -16.26 -14.61
C ILE A 537 -3.81 -15.73 -14.42
N LEU A 538 -3.67 -14.65 -13.68
CA LEU A 538 -2.39 -14.01 -13.35
C LEU A 538 -1.74 -14.58 -12.07
N SER A 539 -2.30 -15.64 -11.47
CA SER A 539 -1.73 -16.25 -10.26
C SER A 539 -0.96 -17.53 -10.58
N SER A 540 0.33 -17.56 -10.22
CA SER A 540 1.15 -18.77 -10.27
C SER A 540 0.62 -19.90 -9.37
N ASP A 541 -0.24 -19.56 -8.39
CA ASP A 541 -0.84 -20.56 -7.47
C ASP A 541 -1.71 -21.61 -8.17
N ASN A 542 -2.22 -21.26 -9.36
CA ASN A 542 -3.11 -22.15 -10.12
C ASN A 542 -2.37 -23.10 -11.05
N ILE A 543 -1.09 -22.88 -11.31
CA ILE A 543 -0.28 -23.70 -12.22
C ILE A 543 -0.25 -25.16 -11.77
N LYS A 544 -0.21 -25.43 -10.45
CA LYS A 544 -0.20 -26.79 -9.89
C LYS A 544 -1.41 -27.63 -10.33
N PHE A 545 -2.56 -27.02 -10.58
CA PHE A 545 -3.77 -27.72 -11.02
C PHE A 545 -3.66 -28.25 -12.46
N ASN A 546 -2.78 -27.68 -13.27
CA ASN A 546 -2.59 -28.08 -14.67
C ASN A 546 -1.81 -29.39 -14.81
N TYR A 547 -1.11 -29.84 -13.76
CA TYR A 547 -0.23 -31.01 -13.81
C TYR A 547 -0.88 -32.30 -13.30
N VAL A 548 -2.07 -32.25 -12.72
CA VAL A 548 -2.70 -33.41 -12.09
C VAL A 548 -2.90 -34.53 -13.09
N LYS A 549 -2.52 -35.74 -12.67
CA LYS A 549 -2.60 -36.98 -13.46
C LYS A 549 -4.03 -37.56 -13.50
N TRP A 550 -4.73 -37.49 -12.38
CA TRP A 550 -6.05 -38.10 -12.22
C TRP A 550 -7.10 -37.05 -11.88
N THR A 551 -8.22 -37.14 -12.60
CA THR A 551 -9.38 -36.24 -12.40
C THR A 551 -10.67 -37.07 -12.35
N THR A 552 -11.63 -36.62 -11.58
CA THR A 552 -12.98 -37.20 -11.46
C THR A 552 -14.00 -36.16 -11.89
N LEU A 553 -15.08 -36.61 -12.55
CA LEU A 553 -16.20 -35.76 -12.93
C LEU A 553 -17.16 -35.65 -11.75
N ASN A 554 -17.45 -34.41 -11.28
CA ASN A 554 -18.34 -34.17 -10.18
C ASN A 554 -19.55 -33.33 -10.61
N ASP A 555 -20.74 -33.87 -10.41
CA ASP A 555 -21.98 -33.13 -10.43
C ASP A 555 -22.25 -32.65 -9.01
N ASN A 556 -22.12 -31.33 -8.79
CA ASN A 556 -22.21 -30.72 -7.47
C ASN A 556 -23.32 -29.68 -7.43
N PHE A 557 -24.20 -29.82 -6.45
CA PHE A 557 -25.17 -28.79 -6.05
C PHE A 557 -24.81 -28.31 -4.65
N PHE A 558 -24.80 -26.99 -4.43
CA PHE A 558 -24.57 -26.45 -3.10
C PHE A 558 -25.35 -25.17 -2.79
N VAL A 559 -25.66 -25.03 -1.52
CA VAL A 559 -26.19 -23.82 -0.89
C VAL A 559 -25.19 -23.34 0.14
N GLU A 560 -24.75 -22.09 0.05
CA GLU A 560 -23.76 -21.51 0.97
C GLU A 560 -24.29 -20.18 1.52
N ILE A 561 -24.25 -20.02 2.83
CA ILE A 561 -24.38 -18.74 3.50
C ILE A 561 -23.03 -18.32 4.06
N SER A 562 -22.69 -17.06 3.87
CA SER A 562 -21.45 -16.51 4.45
C SER A 562 -21.68 -15.12 5.02
N SER A 563 -20.92 -14.79 6.06
CA SER A 563 -20.96 -13.49 6.70
C SER A 563 -19.64 -13.18 7.41
N ARG A 564 -19.28 -11.89 7.42
CA ARG A 564 -18.17 -11.38 8.21
C ARG A 564 -18.65 -10.88 9.57
N PHE A 565 -17.95 -11.23 10.63
CA PHE A 565 -18.23 -10.77 11.97
C PHE A 565 -16.94 -10.40 12.72
N LEU A 566 -17.05 -9.55 13.72
CA LEU A 566 -15.90 -9.04 14.50
C LEU A 566 -14.73 -8.51 13.63
N LYS A 567 -15.03 -7.98 12.43
CA LYS A 567 -14.04 -7.43 11.48
C LYS A 567 -13.01 -8.47 10.97
N ILE A 568 -12.51 -9.34 11.83
CA ILE A 568 -11.41 -10.29 11.58
C ILE A 568 -11.94 -11.60 10.97
N PHE A 569 -13.14 -12.03 11.36
CA PHE A 569 -13.65 -13.36 11.02
C PHE A 569 -14.66 -13.30 9.88
N LYS A 570 -14.53 -14.22 8.93
CA LYS A 570 -15.56 -14.53 7.93
C LYS A 570 -15.89 -16.03 8.01
N ALA A 571 -17.16 -16.33 8.30
CA ALA A 571 -17.66 -17.71 8.37
C ALA A 571 -18.45 -18.05 7.11
N TYR A 572 -18.39 -19.31 6.72
CA TYR A 572 -19.14 -19.89 5.63
C TYR A 572 -19.76 -21.21 6.14
N LEU A 573 -21.03 -21.39 5.85
CA LEU A 573 -21.73 -22.64 6.09
C LEU A 573 -22.30 -23.09 4.74
N ARG A 574 -21.89 -24.26 4.27
CA ARG A 574 -22.29 -24.82 2.98
C ARG A 574 -22.89 -26.20 3.19
N PHE A 575 -24.07 -26.39 2.63
CA PHE A 575 -24.59 -27.73 2.35
C PHE A 575 -24.25 -28.05 0.90
N SER A 576 -23.70 -29.24 0.62
CA SER A 576 -23.37 -29.70 -0.72
C SER A 576 -23.74 -31.15 -0.95
N LEU A 577 -24.20 -31.41 -2.16
CA LEU A 577 -24.42 -32.80 -2.68
C LEU A 577 -23.43 -32.97 -3.84
N ASN A 578 -22.48 -33.89 -3.65
CA ASN A 578 -21.49 -34.25 -4.67
C ASN A 578 -21.82 -35.62 -5.20
N ASP A 579 -21.99 -35.76 -6.50
CA ASP A 579 -22.10 -37.01 -7.25
C ASP A 579 -20.85 -37.14 -8.11
N ILE A 580 -19.89 -37.90 -7.63
CA ILE A 580 -18.55 -38.03 -8.17
C ILE A 580 -18.48 -39.28 -9.04
N ASN A 581 -18.27 -39.10 -10.35
CA ASN A 581 -18.04 -40.18 -11.29
C ASN A 581 -16.54 -40.29 -11.55
N ASP A 582 -15.95 -41.37 -11.07
CA ASP A 582 -14.54 -41.68 -11.26
C ASP A 582 -14.38 -42.67 -12.43
N TYR A 583 -14.11 -42.11 -13.60
CA TYR A 583 -13.91 -42.91 -14.81
C TYR A 583 -12.58 -43.66 -14.84
N ASN A 584 -11.63 -43.34 -13.97
CA ASN A 584 -10.34 -44.01 -13.92
C ASN A 584 -10.43 -45.32 -13.11
N ASP A 585 -11.28 -45.34 -12.09
CA ASP A 585 -11.50 -46.50 -11.18
C ASP A 585 -12.91 -47.11 -11.34
N GLU A 586 -13.65 -46.69 -12.37
CA GLU A 586 -15.01 -47.14 -12.69
C GLU A 586 -16.00 -47.09 -11.50
N ALA A 587 -15.82 -46.10 -10.64
CA ALA A 587 -16.56 -45.93 -9.39
C ALA A 587 -17.42 -44.68 -9.37
N ARG A 588 -18.54 -44.73 -8.61
CA ARG A 588 -19.39 -43.55 -8.36
C ARG A 588 -19.59 -43.38 -6.87
N TYR A 589 -19.48 -42.11 -6.40
CA TYR A 589 -19.58 -41.78 -5.00
C TYR A 589 -20.60 -40.67 -4.80
N ILE A 590 -21.64 -40.89 -4.02
CA ILE A 590 -22.61 -39.86 -3.64
C ILE A 590 -22.27 -39.37 -2.24
N ILE A 591 -21.97 -38.08 -2.08
CA ILE A 591 -21.47 -37.51 -0.85
C ILE A 591 -22.25 -36.23 -0.49
N PRO A 592 -23.37 -36.34 0.20
CA PRO A 592 -23.99 -35.23 0.88
C PRO A 592 -23.12 -34.77 2.06
N SER A 593 -22.91 -33.48 2.20
CA SER A 593 -22.04 -32.97 3.26
C SER A 593 -22.45 -31.57 3.74
N ILE A 594 -22.08 -31.26 4.95
CA ILE A 594 -22.08 -29.91 5.50
C ILE A 594 -20.64 -29.47 5.71
N ASP A 595 -20.28 -28.31 5.14
CA ASP A 595 -18.96 -27.72 5.23
C ASP A 595 -19.05 -26.45 6.06
N PHE A 596 -18.29 -26.37 7.14
CA PHE A 596 -18.04 -25.14 7.88
C PHE A 596 -16.63 -24.64 7.58
N LYS A 597 -16.48 -23.38 7.15
CA LYS A 597 -15.18 -22.73 6.94
C LYS A 597 -15.15 -21.43 7.74
N LEU A 598 -14.09 -21.24 8.50
CA LEU A 598 -13.78 -19.99 9.21
C LEU A 598 -12.47 -19.42 8.65
N ARG A 599 -12.50 -18.17 8.20
CA ARG A 599 -11.33 -17.39 7.86
C ARG A 599 -11.09 -16.37 8.95
N ALA A 600 -9.89 -16.38 9.57
CA ALA A 600 -9.42 -15.38 10.50
C ALA A 600 -8.33 -14.54 9.83
N ALA A 601 -8.61 -13.25 9.65
CA ALA A 601 -7.81 -12.32 8.84
C ALA A 601 -7.25 -11.19 9.72
N PHE A 602 -6.11 -11.45 10.36
CA PHE A 602 -5.49 -10.49 11.26
C PHE A 602 -4.82 -9.36 10.48
N GLY A 603 -4.95 -8.11 10.97
CA GLY A 603 -4.36 -6.93 10.34
C GLY A 603 -4.95 -6.55 8.98
N GLU A 604 -5.99 -7.24 8.51
CA GLU A 604 -6.75 -6.88 7.32
C GLU A 604 -7.47 -5.55 7.54
N LYS A 605 -7.40 -4.64 6.55
CA LYS A 605 -8.08 -3.34 6.63
C LYS A 605 -9.07 -3.17 5.49
N HIS A 606 -10.18 -2.50 5.78
CA HIS A 606 -11.33 -2.41 4.90
C HIS A 606 -11.80 -0.98 4.69
N ILE A 607 -12.33 -0.72 3.48
CA ILE A 607 -13.10 0.47 3.13
C ILE A 607 -14.56 0.06 2.98
N SER A 608 -15.47 0.80 3.60
CA SER A 608 -16.91 0.67 3.41
C SER A 608 -17.46 1.89 2.67
N SER A 609 -18.17 1.65 1.58
CA SER A 609 -18.83 2.66 0.77
C SER A 609 -20.25 2.23 0.44
N SER A 610 -20.96 3.02 -0.38
CA SER A 610 -22.27 2.64 -0.98
C SER A 610 -22.18 1.36 -1.84
N ASN A 611 -20.99 1.06 -2.42
CA ASN A 611 -20.75 -0.11 -3.25
C ASN A 611 -20.44 -1.38 -2.43
N GLY A 612 -20.20 -1.23 -1.12
CA GLY A 612 -19.96 -2.33 -0.20
C GLY A 612 -18.62 -2.27 0.53
N LEU A 613 -18.17 -3.45 0.99
CA LEU A 613 -16.92 -3.60 1.73
C LEU A 613 -15.80 -4.08 0.79
N ARG A 614 -14.72 -3.32 0.73
CA ARG A 614 -13.49 -3.70 -0.01
C ARG A 614 -12.30 -3.83 0.92
N THR A 615 -11.42 -4.78 0.65
CA THR A 615 -10.14 -4.95 1.37
C THR A 615 -9.07 -4.15 0.66
N TYR A 616 -8.39 -3.24 1.37
CA TYR A 616 -7.27 -2.47 0.82
C TYR A 616 -5.91 -2.84 1.40
N LYS A 617 -5.89 -3.58 2.50
CA LYS A 617 -4.69 -4.19 3.08
C LYS A 617 -5.00 -5.65 3.41
N GLY A 618 -4.21 -6.57 2.86
CA GLY A 618 -4.36 -8.00 3.09
C GLY A 618 -4.07 -8.41 4.54
N ALA A 619 -4.58 -9.58 4.91
CA ALA A 619 -4.35 -10.16 6.24
C ALA A 619 -2.92 -10.67 6.41
N ASN A 620 -2.40 -10.51 7.62
CA ASN A 620 -1.14 -11.12 8.05
C ASN A 620 -1.06 -11.20 9.59
N PRO A 621 -1.12 -12.41 10.20
CA PRO A 621 -1.38 -13.72 9.58
C PRO A 621 -2.83 -13.90 9.10
N GLU A 622 -2.99 -14.85 8.17
CA GLU A 622 -4.28 -15.32 7.70
C GLU A 622 -4.44 -16.80 8.03
N ILE A 623 -5.53 -17.18 8.70
CA ILE A 623 -5.79 -18.55 9.14
C ILE A 623 -7.13 -19.01 8.59
N PHE A 624 -7.14 -20.23 8.03
CA PHE A 624 -8.32 -20.91 7.57
C PHE A 624 -8.53 -22.19 8.39
N LEU A 625 -9.74 -22.38 8.88
CA LEU A 625 -10.21 -23.63 9.51
C LEU A 625 -11.37 -24.16 8.67
N THR A 626 -11.34 -25.43 8.31
CA THR A 626 -12.42 -26.07 7.56
C THR A 626 -12.80 -27.39 8.24
N CYS A 627 -14.07 -27.59 8.40
CA CYS A 627 -14.65 -28.85 8.88
C CYS A 627 -15.74 -29.28 7.89
N LYS A 628 -15.56 -30.44 7.25
CA LYS A 628 -16.56 -31.09 6.39
C LYS A 628 -17.09 -32.32 7.09
N ARG A 629 -18.41 -32.43 7.20
CA ARG A 629 -19.12 -33.62 7.67
C ARG A 629 -19.85 -34.25 6.49
N GLY A 630 -19.47 -35.49 6.09
CA GLY A 630 -20.21 -36.32 5.16
C GLY A 630 -21.25 -37.18 5.90
N PHE A 631 -22.34 -37.52 5.25
CA PHE A 631 -23.46 -38.25 5.84
C PHE A 631 -23.76 -39.54 5.03
N SER A 632 -23.85 -40.69 5.73
CA SER A 632 -24.43 -41.90 5.16
C SER A 632 -25.96 -41.90 5.41
N GLY A 633 -26.70 -42.59 4.52
CA GLY A 633 -28.16 -42.71 4.63
C GLY A 633 -28.98 -41.46 4.32
N VAL A 634 -28.33 -40.33 3.99
CA VAL A 634 -28.97 -39.08 3.60
C VAL A 634 -28.79 -38.86 2.09
N LEU A 635 -29.85 -38.58 1.35
CA LEU A 635 -29.79 -38.30 -0.12
C LEU A 635 -28.93 -39.26 -0.94
N GLY A 636 -28.92 -40.56 -0.55
CA GLY A 636 -28.14 -41.58 -1.22
C GLY A 636 -26.66 -41.63 -0.82
N GLY A 637 -26.25 -40.89 0.21
CA GLY A 637 -24.90 -40.91 0.73
C GLY A 637 -24.54 -42.25 1.37
N GLU A 638 -23.29 -42.70 1.15
CA GLU A 638 -22.77 -43.96 1.64
C GLU A 638 -21.69 -43.83 2.70
N TYR A 639 -21.14 -42.59 2.87
CA TYR A 639 -19.94 -42.34 3.65
C TYR A 639 -20.22 -41.44 4.84
N ASP A 640 -19.80 -41.90 6.01
CA ASP A 640 -19.91 -41.15 7.28
C ASP A 640 -18.50 -40.76 7.76
N PHE A 641 -18.15 -39.46 7.68
CA PHE A 641 -16.83 -39.01 8.00
C PHE A 641 -16.78 -37.53 8.42
N TYR A 642 -15.71 -37.15 9.12
CA TYR A 642 -15.29 -35.78 9.28
C TYR A 642 -13.97 -35.55 8.51
N ARG A 643 -13.83 -34.42 7.87
CA ARG A 643 -12.58 -33.96 7.28
C ARG A 643 -12.25 -32.59 7.80
N LEU A 644 -11.20 -32.53 8.63
CA LEU A 644 -10.70 -31.33 9.26
C LEU A 644 -9.48 -30.83 8.52
N GLN A 645 -9.35 -29.51 8.34
CA GLN A 645 -8.20 -28.93 7.70
C GLN A 645 -7.91 -27.53 8.26
N VAL A 646 -6.64 -27.22 8.46
CA VAL A 646 -6.13 -25.92 8.87
C VAL A 646 -5.07 -25.47 7.87
N GLN A 647 -5.09 -24.17 7.57
CA GLN A 647 -4.02 -23.50 6.82
C GLN A 647 -3.73 -22.16 7.49
N MET A 648 -2.44 -21.85 7.65
CA MET A 648 -1.96 -20.56 8.14
C MET A 648 -0.96 -20.00 7.14
N ASN A 649 -1.16 -18.74 6.74
CA ASN A 649 -0.25 -17.96 5.91
C ASN A 649 0.28 -16.80 6.76
N MET A 650 1.58 -16.62 6.81
CA MET A 650 2.23 -15.55 7.56
C MET A 650 3.44 -15.04 6.81
N GLY A 651 3.64 -13.72 6.79
CA GLY A 651 4.83 -13.07 6.25
C GLY A 651 5.36 -12.03 7.22
N TRP A 652 6.68 -11.88 7.29
CA TRP A 652 7.31 -10.84 8.07
C TRP A 652 8.57 -10.33 7.39
N GLU A 653 8.92 -9.10 7.68
CA GLU A 653 10.16 -8.48 7.22
C GLU A 653 11.16 -8.42 8.37
N ILE A 654 12.39 -8.82 8.11
CA ILE A 654 13.51 -8.69 9.03
C ILE A 654 14.36 -7.54 8.51
N THR A 655 14.40 -6.46 9.26
CA THR A 655 15.15 -5.26 8.87
C THR A 655 16.59 -5.64 8.50
N HIS A 656 16.98 -5.30 7.26
CA HIS A 656 18.28 -5.59 6.64
C HIS A 656 18.58 -7.04 6.23
N PHE A 657 17.70 -7.98 6.57
CA PHE A 657 17.87 -9.38 6.17
C PHE A 657 16.87 -9.82 5.10
N GLY A 658 15.87 -8.98 4.81
CA GLY A 658 14.88 -9.28 3.77
C GLY A 658 13.54 -9.67 4.33
N SER A 659 12.79 -10.49 3.58
CA SER A 659 11.43 -10.89 3.94
C SER A 659 11.30 -12.41 3.99
N SER A 660 10.56 -12.88 4.99
CA SER A 660 10.23 -14.31 5.15
C SER A 660 8.75 -14.54 4.97
N SER A 661 8.38 -15.68 4.42
CA SER A 661 7.01 -16.17 4.37
C SER A 661 6.94 -17.61 4.88
N LEU A 662 5.86 -17.92 5.59
CA LEU A 662 5.60 -19.24 6.14
C LEU A 662 4.16 -19.64 5.83
N MET A 663 3.99 -20.82 5.23
CA MET A 663 2.69 -21.44 5.08
C MET A 663 2.71 -22.79 5.80
N ILE A 664 1.72 -23.02 6.64
CA ILE A 664 1.50 -24.29 7.32
C ILE A 664 0.15 -24.83 6.90
N GLN A 665 0.11 -26.08 6.51
CA GLN A 665 -1.12 -26.79 6.18
C GLN A 665 -1.15 -28.11 6.96
N ALA A 666 -2.29 -28.44 7.55
CA ALA A 666 -2.51 -29.76 8.14
C ALA A 666 -3.96 -30.20 7.92
N GLY A 667 -4.16 -31.49 7.85
CA GLY A 667 -5.49 -32.06 7.68
C GLY A 667 -5.58 -33.48 8.23
N GLN A 668 -6.80 -33.85 8.64
CA GLN A 668 -7.13 -35.16 9.12
C GLN A 668 -8.54 -35.56 8.69
N THR A 669 -8.71 -36.77 8.27
CA THR A 669 -10.02 -37.42 8.11
C THR A 669 -10.28 -38.34 9.31
N ILE A 670 -11.52 -38.41 9.76
CA ILE A 670 -12.02 -39.31 10.80
C ILE A 670 -13.20 -40.05 10.20
N GLY A 671 -13.17 -41.40 10.24
CA GLY A 671 -14.10 -42.27 9.51
C GLY A 671 -13.53 -42.69 8.17
N TYR A 672 -14.26 -43.54 7.46
CA TYR A 672 -13.88 -44.01 6.14
C TYR A 672 -14.27 -43.00 5.05
N VAL A 673 -13.30 -42.57 4.27
CA VAL A 673 -13.51 -41.68 3.11
C VAL A 673 -13.20 -42.41 1.80
N PRO A 674 -13.95 -42.16 0.71
CA PRO A 674 -13.59 -42.67 -0.60
C PRO A 674 -12.30 -41.97 -1.11
N THR A 675 -11.59 -42.65 -2.04
CA THR A 675 -10.30 -42.18 -2.56
C THR A 675 -10.30 -40.71 -3.04
N PRO A 676 -11.35 -40.23 -3.73
CA PRO A 676 -11.37 -38.81 -4.11
C PRO A 676 -11.32 -37.80 -2.91
N MET A 677 -11.75 -38.26 -1.72
CA MET A 677 -11.78 -37.41 -0.51
C MET A 677 -10.51 -37.50 0.34
N LEU A 678 -9.54 -38.34 -0.01
CA LEU A 678 -8.21 -38.32 0.58
C LEU A 678 -7.52 -36.96 0.35
N PHE A 679 -6.48 -36.67 1.11
CA PHE A 679 -5.61 -35.50 0.84
C PHE A 679 -4.53 -35.90 -0.18
N GLY A 680 -4.62 -35.37 -1.39
CA GLY A 680 -3.56 -35.45 -2.39
C GLY A 680 -2.53 -34.35 -2.14
N ILE A 681 -1.26 -34.71 -1.99
CA ILE A 681 -0.19 -33.76 -1.77
C ILE A 681 0.24 -33.18 -3.12
N TYR A 682 0.39 -31.85 -3.16
CA TYR A 682 0.75 -31.16 -4.40
C TYR A 682 2.24 -31.30 -4.71
N GLY A 683 2.54 -31.91 -5.85
CA GLY A 683 3.85 -31.91 -6.51
C GLY A 683 3.72 -31.39 -7.94
N ASN A 684 4.77 -30.86 -8.52
CA ASN A 684 4.78 -30.38 -9.90
C ASN A 684 6.05 -30.75 -10.68
N ASN A 685 6.75 -31.82 -10.27
CA ASN A 685 7.93 -32.33 -10.95
C ASN A 685 7.54 -33.28 -12.11
N ASP A 686 6.98 -32.73 -13.19
CA ASP A 686 6.59 -33.52 -14.35
C ASP A 686 6.77 -32.69 -15.65
N GLY A 687 8.00 -32.59 -16.09
CA GLY A 687 8.35 -32.07 -17.42
C GLY A 687 8.26 -30.58 -17.64
N LEU A 688 7.41 -29.85 -16.93
CA LEU A 688 7.32 -28.39 -17.04
C LEU A 688 7.95 -27.70 -15.83
N ALA A 689 8.79 -26.72 -16.12
CA ALA A 689 9.62 -26.08 -15.14
C ALA A 689 8.98 -24.85 -14.47
N LEU A 690 7.64 -24.78 -14.36
CA LEU A 690 6.97 -23.64 -13.73
C LEU A 690 6.79 -23.84 -12.21
N TYR A 691 7.19 -22.85 -11.44
CA TYR A 691 6.99 -22.81 -9.99
C TYR A 691 5.52 -22.55 -9.62
N SER A 692 5.06 -23.14 -8.54
CA SER A 692 3.76 -22.86 -7.94
C SER A 692 3.87 -22.84 -6.41
N ASN A 693 3.17 -21.92 -5.76
CA ASN A 693 3.13 -21.84 -4.29
C ASN A 693 2.44 -23.06 -3.67
N ALA A 694 2.79 -23.38 -2.41
CA ALA A 694 2.23 -24.49 -1.64
C ALA A 694 2.28 -25.81 -2.40
N CYS A 695 3.40 -26.06 -3.08
CA CYS A 695 3.64 -27.21 -3.92
C CYS A 695 5.10 -27.65 -3.79
N PHE A 696 5.33 -28.95 -3.63
CA PHE A 696 6.69 -29.49 -3.63
C PHE A 696 7.24 -29.55 -5.05
N SER A 697 8.35 -28.83 -5.26
CA SER A 697 8.96 -28.65 -6.59
C SER A 697 9.60 -29.91 -7.14
N THR A 698 10.09 -30.81 -6.25
CA THR A 698 10.77 -32.07 -6.62
C THR A 698 9.84 -33.28 -6.55
N MET A 699 8.62 -33.15 -6.00
CA MET A 699 7.62 -34.20 -5.88
C MET A 699 6.91 -34.43 -7.19
N LEU A 700 6.70 -35.68 -7.57
CA LEU A 700 5.88 -36.04 -8.72
C LEU A 700 4.40 -35.72 -8.46
N ILE A 701 3.67 -35.56 -9.53
CA ILE A 701 2.24 -35.26 -9.44
C ILE A 701 1.49 -36.51 -8.96
N ASN A 702 0.59 -36.34 -7.97
CA ASN A 702 -0.15 -37.42 -7.35
C ASN A 702 0.75 -38.54 -6.78
N GLU A 703 1.99 -38.19 -6.33
CA GLU A 703 2.92 -39.16 -5.74
C GLU A 703 2.44 -39.67 -4.39
N PHE A 704 1.84 -38.80 -3.57
CA PHE A 704 1.39 -39.12 -2.21
C PHE A 704 -0.07 -38.76 -1.97
N PHE A 705 -0.74 -39.67 -1.26
CA PHE A 705 -2.08 -39.49 -0.73
C PHE A 705 -2.09 -39.79 0.76
N CYS A 706 -2.88 -39.04 1.54
CA CYS A 706 -2.91 -39.20 2.98
C CYS A 706 -4.34 -39.05 3.51
N ASP A 707 -4.68 -39.72 4.61
CA ASP A 707 -5.85 -39.43 5.41
C ASP A 707 -5.56 -38.43 6.54
N ARG A 708 -4.26 -38.22 6.88
CA ARG A 708 -3.74 -37.16 7.75
C ARG A 708 -2.40 -36.71 7.24
N PHE A 709 -2.19 -35.38 7.26
CA PHE A 709 -0.95 -34.80 6.80
C PHE A 709 -0.65 -33.48 7.52
N ALA A 710 0.62 -33.09 7.50
CA ALA A 710 1.10 -31.74 7.79
C ALA A 710 2.17 -31.35 6.77
N SER A 711 2.14 -30.11 6.30
CA SER A 711 3.13 -29.55 5.38
C SER A 711 3.51 -28.13 5.81
N VAL A 712 4.77 -27.82 5.67
CA VAL A 712 5.35 -26.50 5.98
C VAL A 712 6.14 -26.04 4.76
N PHE A 713 5.84 -24.82 4.31
CA PHE A 713 6.54 -24.14 3.22
C PHE A 713 7.13 -22.85 3.77
N PHE A 714 8.45 -22.78 3.83
CA PHE A 714 9.18 -21.59 4.27
C PHE A 714 9.96 -21.01 3.10
N SER A 715 9.92 -19.69 2.95
CA SER A 715 10.69 -18.95 1.97
C SER A 715 11.31 -17.72 2.60
N HIS A 716 12.58 -17.46 2.33
CA HIS A 716 13.27 -16.26 2.75
C HIS A 716 13.91 -15.56 1.56
N ASN A 717 13.52 -14.33 1.30
CA ASN A 717 14.07 -13.46 0.27
C ASN A 717 15.05 -12.49 0.91
N PHE A 718 16.35 -12.62 0.60
CA PHE A 718 17.42 -11.74 1.09
C PHE A 718 17.43 -10.36 0.42
N GLY A 719 16.58 -10.14 -0.59
CA GLY A 719 16.54 -8.94 -1.38
C GLY A 719 17.53 -8.94 -2.55
N LYS A 720 17.74 -7.77 -3.13
CA LYS A 720 18.61 -7.60 -4.31
C LYS A 720 20.06 -7.91 -3.98
N ILE A 721 20.72 -8.72 -4.84
CA ILE A 721 22.15 -9.03 -4.75
C ILE A 721 22.96 -7.91 -5.42
N PHE A 722 22.54 -7.47 -6.61
CA PHE A 722 23.15 -6.37 -7.38
C PHE A 722 22.10 -5.76 -8.32
N THR A 723 22.43 -4.59 -8.87
CA THR A 723 21.65 -3.93 -9.93
C THR A 723 22.56 -3.67 -11.12
N PHE A 724 22.21 -4.19 -12.28
CA PHE A 724 22.92 -3.94 -13.54
C PHE A 724 21.91 -3.71 -14.67
N LYS A 725 21.75 -2.49 -15.11
CA LYS A 725 20.72 -2.07 -16.08
C LYS A 725 19.31 -2.52 -15.61
N ARG A 726 18.64 -3.43 -16.38
CA ARG A 726 17.32 -3.98 -16.03
C ARG A 726 17.39 -5.27 -15.20
N LEU A 727 18.60 -5.74 -14.87
CA LEU A 727 18.79 -6.94 -14.06
C LEU A 727 18.87 -6.56 -12.59
N THR A 728 17.95 -7.07 -11.80
CA THR A 728 17.86 -6.83 -10.34
C THR A 728 17.63 -8.13 -9.58
N PRO A 729 18.52 -9.14 -9.72
CA PRO A 729 18.29 -10.45 -9.13
C PRO A 729 18.21 -10.38 -7.62
N GLU A 730 17.22 -11.10 -7.07
CA GLU A 730 16.99 -11.29 -5.65
C GLU A 730 17.30 -12.74 -5.27
N LEU A 731 18.02 -12.94 -4.17
CA LEU A 731 18.31 -14.28 -3.67
C LEU A 731 17.20 -14.75 -2.75
N VAL A 732 16.61 -15.92 -3.07
CA VAL A 732 15.59 -16.55 -2.24
C VAL A 732 16.02 -17.97 -1.88
N ILE A 733 15.80 -18.36 -0.63
CA ILE A 733 15.94 -19.73 -0.14
C ILE A 733 14.57 -20.25 0.26
N ASP A 734 14.20 -21.38 -0.32
CA ASP A 734 12.99 -22.12 0.02
C ASP A 734 13.34 -23.38 0.82
N ALA A 735 12.56 -23.71 1.85
CA ALA A 735 12.68 -24.94 2.63
C ALA A 735 11.29 -25.51 2.88
N ASN A 736 11.02 -26.70 2.36
CA ASN A 736 9.71 -27.33 2.40
C ASN A 736 9.78 -28.69 3.09
N PHE A 737 8.81 -28.95 3.95
CA PHE A 737 8.67 -30.19 4.70
C PHE A 737 7.24 -30.70 4.61
N GLY A 738 7.05 -32.02 4.50
CA GLY A 738 5.76 -32.66 4.54
C GLY A 738 5.84 -34.03 5.22
N ILE A 739 4.81 -34.37 5.97
CA ILE A 739 4.60 -35.69 6.56
C ILE A 739 3.13 -36.07 6.43
N GLY A 740 2.85 -37.35 6.23
CA GLY A 740 1.46 -37.79 6.16
C GLY A 740 1.35 -39.29 6.05
N SER A 741 0.23 -39.86 6.49
CA SER A 741 0.02 -41.28 6.53
C SER A 741 -1.35 -41.67 5.99
N LEU A 742 -1.46 -42.95 5.58
CA LEU A 742 -2.71 -43.65 5.33
C LEU A 742 -2.92 -44.69 6.43
N GLN A 743 -4.08 -44.68 7.09
CA GLN A 743 -4.40 -45.66 8.13
C GLN A 743 -4.55 -47.10 7.56
N THR A 744 -5.04 -47.19 6.30
CA THR A 744 -5.21 -48.45 5.60
C THR A 744 -4.60 -48.35 4.20
N PRO A 745 -3.90 -49.40 3.71
CA PRO A 745 -3.44 -49.46 2.33
C PRO A 745 -4.59 -49.22 1.35
N ARG A 746 -4.38 -48.40 0.36
CA ARG A 746 -5.36 -48.04 -0.68
C ARG A 746 -4.78 -48.30 -2.05
N TYR A 747 -5.65 -48.76 -2.94
CA TYR A 747 -5.29 -48.94 -4.36
C TYR A 747 -6.13 -48.00 -5.21
N TYR A 748 -5.58 -47.55 -6.30
CA TYR A 748 -6.26 -46.71 -7.29
C TYR A 748 -5.72 -46.99 -8.68
N CYS A 749 -6.59 -47.34 -9.62
CA CYS A 749 -6.20 -47.78 -10.96
C CYS A 749 -5.17 -48.95 -10.97
N GLY A 750 -5.26 -49.87 -10.03
CA GLY A 750 -4.31 -50.97 -9.88
C GLY A 750 -2.96 -50.62 -9.23
N GLU A 751 -2.70 -49.36 -8.94
CA GLU A 751 -1.49 -48.86 -8.25
C GLU A 751 -1.76 -48.72 -6.75
N SER A 752 -0.80 -49.14 -5.90
CA SER A 752 -0.85 -48.84 -4.46
C SER A 752 -0.57 -47.35 -4.20
N LEU A 753 -1.48 -46.71 -3.51
CA LEU A 753 -1.27 -45.30 -3.12
C LEU A 753 -0.17 -45.19 -2.05
N LYS A 754 0.78 -44.31 -2.27
CA LYS A 754 1.90 -44.04 -1.35
C LYS A 754 1.54 -42.95 -0.36
N SER A 755 2.00 -43.09 0.89
CA SER A 755 1.98 -42.04 1.91
C SER A 755 3.38 -41.47 2.11
N MET A 756 3.51 -40.30 2.77
CA MET A 756 4.78 -39.68 3.11
C MET A 756 5.08 -39.78 4.61
N ASP A 757 4.87 -40.96 5.18
CA ASP A 757 5.02 -41.29 6.61
C ASP A 757 6.45 -41.15 7.15
N LYS A 758 7.48 -41.22 6.29
CA LYS A 758 8.89 -41.07 6.65
C LYS A 758 9.38 -39.59 6.58
N GLY A 759 8.51 -38.65 6.24
CA GLY A 759 8.83 -37.27 6.06
C GLY A 759 9.48 -36.95 4.70
N TYR A 760 8.93 -35.97 4.00
CA TYR A 760 9.41 -35.47 2.71
C TYR A 760 10.12 -34.13 2.92
N PHE A 761 11.31 -33.98 2.38
CA PHE A 761 12.14 -32.81 2.54
C PHE A 761 12.65 -32.32 1.20
N GLU A 762 12.56 -31.04 0.96
CA GLU A 762 13.23 -30.36 -0.15
C GLU A 762 13.71 -28.96 0.23
N SER A 763 14.76 -28.49 -0.41
CA SER A 763 15.22 -27.12 -0.33
C SER A 763 15.50 -26.58 -1.73
N GLY A 764 15.31 -25.27 -1.89
CA GLY A 764 15.49 -24.55 -3.15
C GLY A 764 16.37 -23.32 -2.99
N LEU A 765 17.20 -23.08 -3.99
CA LEU A 765 17.92 -21.83 -4.18
C LEU A 765 17.37 -21.15 -5.43
N VAL A 766 16.89 -19.94 -5.26
CA VAL A 766 16.18 -19.22 -6.31
C VAL A 766 16.78 -17.84 -6.53
N LEU A 767 17.03 -17.52 -7.78
CA LEU A 767 17.28 -16.14 -8.24
C LEU A 767 15.98 -15.59 -8.80
N ASP A 768 15.30 -14.79 -8.00
CA ASP A 768 14.07 -14.10 -8.38
C ASP A 768 14.36 -12.76 -9.06
N ASN A 769 13.36 -12.20 -9.76
CA ASN A 769 13.46 -10.86 -10.32
C ASN A 769 14.72 -10.62 -11.20
N ILE A 770 15.19 -11.67 -11.90
CA ILE A 770 16.35 -11.56 -12.80
C ILE A 770 16.03 -10.54 -13.90
N ILE A 771 14.85 -10.65 -14.51
CA ILE A 771 14.33 -9.71 -15.51
C ILE A 771 13.07 -9.09 -14.95
N ASN A 772 13.07 -7.76 -14.83
CA ASN A 772 11.92 -6.98 -14.39
C ASN A 772 11.30 -6.26 -15.59
N MET A 773 10.12 -6.73 -16.01
CA MET A 773 9.23 -6.05 -16.95
C MET A 773 8.12 -5.37 -16.14
N MET A 774 7.51 -4.33 -16.70
CA MET A 774 6.53 -3.47 -16.00
C MET A 774 5.50 -4.24 -15.13
N PHE A 775 5.02 -5.40 -15.61
CA PHE A 775 4.00 -6.21 -14.92
C PHE A 775 4.45 -7.64 -14.62
N VAL A 776 5.62 -8.06 -15.08
CA VAL A 776 6.09 -9.46 -14.97
C VAL A 776 7.54 -9.49 -14.52
N LYS A 777 7.79 -10.26 -13.47
CA LYS A 777 9.14 -10.57 -12.98
C LYS A 777 9.45 -12.03 -13.27
N LEU A 778 10.62 -12.29 -13.84
CA LEU A 778 11.09 -13.64 -14.13
C LEU A 778 12.22 -14.03 -13.19
N GLY A 779 12.14 -15.24 -12.67
CA GLY A 779 13.15 -15.86 -11.83
C GLY A 779 13.44 -17.30 -12.24
N PHE A 780 14.49 -17.86 -11.68
CA PHE A 780 14.91 -19.25 -11.90
C PHE A 780 15.35 -19.89 -10.58
N GLY A 781 14.86 -21.11 -10.30
CA GLY A 781 15.16 -21.85 -9.07
C GLY A 781 15.64 -23.27 -9.33
N VAL A 782 16.52 -23.73 -8.46
CA VAL A 782 16.99 -25.13 -8.40
C VAL A 782 16.58 -25.68 -7.05
N TYR A 783 15.87 -26.81 -7.06
CA TYR A 783 15.39 -27.51 -5.87
C TYR A 783 16.04 -28.88 -5.78
N TYR A 784 16.27 -29.33 -4.56
CA TYR A 784 16.85 -30.63 -4.26
C TYR A 784 16.04 -31.38 -3.20
N ARG A 785 15.66 -32.64 -3.51
CA ARG A 785 14.98 -33.56 -2.60
C ARG A 785 16.01 -34.40 -1.83
N TYR A 786 15.78 -34.52 -0.53
CA TYR A 786 16.64 -35.35 0.34
C TYR A 786 15.82 -36.12 1.36
N GLY A 787 16.50 -37.03 2.11
CA GLY A 787 15.84 -37.87 3.11
C GLY A 787 15.32 -39.19 2.54
N ALA A 788 14.32 -39.75 3.21
CA ALA A 788 13.86 -41.12 2.97
C ALA A 788 13.25 -41.37 1.58
N TYR A 789 12.81 -40.33 0.89
CA TYR A 789 12.21 -40.40 -0.43
C TYR A 789 13.13 -39.91 -1.54
N SER A 790 14.42 -39.66 -1.25
CA SER A 790 15.41 -39.35 -2.30
C SER A 790 15.65 -40.56 -3.20
N SER A 791 15.97 -40.30 -4.48
CA SER A 791 16.39 -41.33 -5.46
C SER A 791 17.86 -41.67 -5.25
N ASP A 792 18.26 -42.89 -5.49
CA ASP A 792 19.67 -43.31 -5.50
C ASP A 792 20.51 -42.56 -6.55
N LYS A 793 19.88 -42.14 -7.64
CA LYS A 793 20.51 -41.29 -8.64
C LYS A 793 20.40 -39.83 -8.21
N VAL A 794 21.53 -39.23 -7.88
CA VAL A 794 21.59 -37.82 -7.40
C VAL A 794 20.90 -36.84 -8.35
N ALA A 795 21.03 -37.04 -9.67
CA ALA A 795 20.42 -36.18 -10.68
C ALA A 795 18.87 -36.14 -10.62
N ASP A 796 18.25 -37.28 -10.26
CA ASP A 796 16.78 -37.42 -10.20
C ASP A 796 16.18 -36.68 -8.99
N ASN A 797 17.01 -36.24 -8.04
CA ASN A 797 16.59 -35.47 -6.89
C ASN A 797 16.53 -33.94 -7.16
N PHE A 798 17.02 -33.49 -8.32
CA PHE A 798 16.99 -32.09 -8.70
C PHE A 798 15.71 -31.77 -9.50
N ALA A 799 15.17 -30.57 -9.26
CA ALA A 799 14.14 -29.96 -10.09
C ALA A 799 14.50 -28.51 -10.41
N PHE A 800 14.34 -28.12 -11.67
CA PHE A 800 14.58 -26.77 -12.15
C PHE A 800 13.24 -26.08 -12.40
N LYS A 801 13.06 -24.86 -11.88
CA LYS A 801 11.81 -24.11 -11.95
C LYS A 801 12.00 -22.70 -12.45
N VAL A 802 11.15 -22.28 -13.36
CA VAL A 802 10.99 -20.88 -13.76
C VAL A 802 9.91 -20.26 -12.88
N ARG A 803 10.21 -19.15 -12.23
CA ARG A 803 9.25 -18.36 -11.45
C ARG A 803 8.76 -17.20 -12.30
N ILE A 804 7.44 -17.07 -12.42
CA ILE A 804 6.76 -15.97 -13.06
C ILE A 804 5.95 -15.28 -11.99
N LEU A 805 6.34 -14.07 -11.60
CA LEU A 805 5.63 -13.27 -10.62
C LEU A 805 5.00 -12.08 -11.35
N PHE A 806 3.73 -11.89 -11.13
CA PHE A 806 3.02 -10.70 -11.61
C PHE A 806 3.08 -9.64 -10.51
N SER A 807 3.58 -8.43 -10.84
CA SER A 807 3.57 -7.29 -9.91
C SER A 807 2.11 -6.85 -9.70
N LYS A 808 1.65 -6.94 -8.46
CA LYS A 808 0.33 -6.44 -8.03
C LYS A 808 0.35 -4.93 -7.90
#